data_3af8a7169e21f6e333808cf5e0bccb82
#
_entry.id   3af8a7169e21f6e333808cf5e0bccb82
#
_cell.length_a   1.000
_cell.length_b   1.000
_cell.length_c   1.000
_cell.angle_alpha   90.00
_cell.angle_beta   90.00
_cell.angle_gamma   90.00
#
_symmetry.space_group_name_H-M   'P 1'
#
loop_
_entity.id
_entity.type
_entity.pdbx_description
1 polymer ?
#
loop_
_entity_poly.entity_id
_entity_poly.type
_entity_poly.pdbx_seq_one_letter_code
_entity_poly.pdbx_strand_id
1 'polypeptide(L)'
;MLNSPAFGQADLTNCEREQIHLAGSVQPYGILLALREPALRIVQISANAKGLLGTPALELLNQPVRELGGDIERRVRQLAASTDLAEPAALRCHVLAFGASGEFEGTVHRQPGGALIVELEPRDAARAAVETVHIDGPALIEALGSAIERFSISSTIGLLADAVVQCFRDLAGYDRVMVYRFDPDGHSKIIAEARDPRLESLLGHHDPASDIPQRARELYLRNRLRVLVDVHYVPAPLVPVQLALSRQPGAPTEELDMSMCHLRSMSPLHLQYLKNMGVTATLVVSLVREGRLWGLIACHHYSALNLRFAVRAAADLLGEVVSTRIAAIENYAHAQVAIQVRRLEQRLVEATSTEGDWRLALFRNPRTVLQPLEATGAALFHEGELLTAGEAPSTAELRALLQWIDGRPGDSIFSCSSVARENPSLDSLTPTASGVLAVKLSASKPDYLMWFRKEQLLTVTWGGDPTKPVVGNDPLQLSPRRSFAAWSEIVRGTALPWSASELALARAFGASLVDIIVQINAVRLLIAEHQLAQIRSTVCSANEPVVIADASGQPLFANDAFHALAGMPAGGGRAPMLADLTGLFTEPALVGKVLAALGQDRSPWRGELALALDGGRSLPVAVRAEVVTARDGSVLGFFLIFVDLTDNQRAAEARRHLEQSLSQVGEDLPAQDRPVHTRIGDRSDVMGAILANASLAAMDIADGGSAPTVAPLLQELEASTRRATALYGRMRLFGS
;
A
#
# COMPACT_ATOMS: atom_id res chain seq x y z
N MET A 1 9.18 -24.81 -26.02
CA MET A 1 10.16 -24.24 -25.06
C MET A 1 11.28 -23.63 -25.86
N LEU A 2 11.59 -22.35 -25.69
CA LEU A 2 12.70 -21.69 -26.35
C LEU A 2 14.00 -22.27 -25.77
N ASN A 3 14.85 -22.87 -26.62
CA ASN A 3 16.13 -23.45 -26.20
C ASN A 3 17.02 -22.40 -25.52
N SER A 4 17.58 -22.72 -24.35
CA SER A 4 18.60 -21.92 -23.70
C SER A 4 19.96 -22.19 -24.39
N PRO A 5 20.67 -21.17 -24.90
CA PRO A 5 21.96 -21.39 -25.53
C PRO A 5 22.99 -21.88 -24.51
N ALA A 6 23.88 -22.77 -24.94
CA ALA A 6 25.01 -23.21 -24.15
C ALA A 6 25.98 -22.03 -23.91
N PHE A 7 26.86 -22.18 -22.92
CA PHE A 7 27.86 -21.16 -22.60
C PHE A 7 28.70 -20.80 -23.81
N GLY A 8 28.86 -19.52 -24.09
CA GLY A 8 29.62 -19.00 -25.23
C GLY A 8 28.96 -19.13 -26.60
N GLN A 9 27.70 -19.61 -26.66
CA GLN A 9 26.94 -19.73 -27.91
C GLN A 9 25.76 -18.74 -27.96
N ALA A 10 25.62 -17.88 -26.96
CA ALA A 10 24.62 -16.85 -26.93
C ALA A 10 24.97 -15.71 -27.88
N ASP A 11 23.93 -15.06 -28.39
CA ASP A 11 23.97 -13.82 -29.12
C ASP A 11 23.13 -12.73 -28.46
N LEU A 12 23.06 -11.54 -29.05
CA LEU A 12 22.33 -10.40 -28.45
C LEU A 12 20.83 -10.62 -28.33
N THR A 13 20.27 -11.61 -29.03
CA THR A 13 18.84 -11.90 -29.04
C THR A 13 18.44 -12.92 -27.96
N ASN A 14 19.39 -13.66 -27.40
CA ASN A 14 19.15 -14.77 -26.50
C ASN A 14 20.07 -14.82 -25.26
N CYS A 15 20.92 -13.82 -25.08
CA CYS A 15 21.90 -13.73 -23.97
C CYS A 15 21.24 -13.84 -22.57
N GLU A 16 19.99 -13.43 -22.42
CA GLU A 16 19.25 -13.55 -21.16
C GLU A 16 19.07 -15.00 -20.69
N ARG A 17 19.19 -15.96 -21.61
CA ARG A 17 18.97 -17.38 -21.36
C ARG A 17 20.24 -18.21 -21.41
N GLU A 18 21.40 -17.58 -21.63
CA GLU A 18 22.69 -18.28 -21.68
C GLU A 18 22.94 -19.08 -20.38
N GLN A 19 23.43 -20.31 -20.55
CA GLN A 19 23.74 -21.18 -19.40
C GLN A 19 25.10 -20.82 -18.78
N ILE A 20 25.22 -19.59 -18.26
CA ILE A 20 26.47 -19.04 -17.72
C ILE A 20 26.99 -19.76 -16.48
N HIS A 21 26.19 -20.60 -15.85
CA HIS A 21 26.61 -21.47 -14.72
C HIS A 21 27.34 -22.74 -15.20
N LEU A 22 27.17 -23.12 -16.46
CA LEU A 22 27.83 -24.28 -17.08
C LEU A 22 29.02 -23.83 -17.95
N ALA A 23 29.89 -22.98 -17.41
CA ALA A 23 30.98 -22.38 -18.16
C ALA A 23 32.04 -23.37 -18.66
N GLY A 24 32.19 -24.52 -18.01
CA GLY A 24 33.14 -25.56 -18.36
C GLY A 24 34.62 -25.11 -18.41
N SER A 25 34.93 -23.94 -17.87
CA SER A 25 36.26 -23.34 -17.86
C SER A 25 36.43 -22.36 -16.71
N VAL A 26 37.68 -22.07 -16.35
CA VAL A 26 38.07 -21.13 -15.31
C VAL A 26 38.99 -20.03 -15.84
N GLN A 27 39.05 -18.93 -15.12
CA GLN A 27 40.06 -17.91 -15.30
C GLN A 27 41.43 -18.52 -14.94
N PRO A 28 42.53 -18.24 -15.67
CA PRO A 28 43.80 -18.96 -15.57
C PRO A 28 44.62 -18.63 -14.31
N TYR A 29 44.14 -17.72 -13.48
CA TYR A 29 44.84 -17.25 -12.27
C TYR A 29 44.76 -18.23 -11.09
N GLY A 30 43.93 -19.27 -11.20
CA GLY A 30 43.81 -20.35 -10.24
C GLY A 30 43.51 -21.68 -10.93
N ILE A 31 43.34 -22.73 -10.11
CA ILE A 31 43.05 -24.11 -10.54
C ILE A 31 41.74 -24.53 -9.89
N LEU A 32 40.93 -25.22 -10.64
CA LEU A 32 39.75 -25.93 -10.12
C LEU A 32 39.99 -27.43 -10.15
N LEU A 33 39.70 -28.09 -9.02
CA LEU A 33 39.72 -29.53 -8.85
C LEU A 33 38.31 -30.00 -8.45
N ALA A 34 37.72 -30.95 -9.15
CA ALA A 34 36.57 -31.68 -8.68
C ALA A 34 37.04 -33.03 -8.09
N LEU A 35 36.73 -33.22 -6.81
CA LEU A 35 37.18 -34.39 -6.04
C LEU A 35 36.01 -35.32 -5.75
N ARG A 36 36.24 -36.62 -5.87
CA ARG A 36 35.28 -37.65 -5.47
C ARG A 36 35.62 -38.22 -4.10
N GLU A 37 34.67 -38.11 -3.21
CA GLU A 37 34.77 -38.69 -1.87
C GLU A 37 34.54 -40.24 -1.91
N PRO A 38 34.98 -41.01 -0.92
CA PRO A 38 35.79 -40.59 0.25
C PRO A 38 37.28 -40.52 -0.03
N ALA A 39 37.75 -41.05 -1.19
CA ALA A 39 39.16 -41.15 -1.51
C ALA A 39 39.79 -39.86 -2.03
N LEU A 40 39.00 -38.78 -2.16
CA LEU A 40 39.36 -37.45 -2.70
C LEU A 40 40.15 -37.58 -4.02
N ARG A 41 39.62 -38.43 -4.95
CA ARG A 41 40.21 -38.60 -6.28
C ARG A 41 39.83 -37.41 -7.18
N ILE A 42 40.80 -36.91 -7.88
CA ILE A 42 40.63 -35.84 -8.88
C ILE A 42 39.87 -36.41 -10.07
N VAL A 43 38.61 -36.04 -10.23
CA VAL A 43 37.76 -36.54 -11.34
C VAL A 43 37.61 -35.53 -12.45
N GLN A 44 37.92 -34.26 -12.17
CA GLN A 44 37.98 -33.17 -13.14
C GLN A 44 38.98 -32.13 -12.65
N ILE A 45 39.69 -31.50 -13.55
CA ILE A 45 40.71 -30.49 -13.24
C ILE A 45 40.80 -29.47 -14.40
N SER A 46 41.12 -28.23 -14.10
CA SER A 46 41.36 -27.21 -15.12
C SER A 46 42.68 -27.45 -15.87
N ALA A 47 42.68 -27.23 -17.21
CA ALA A 47 43.80 -27.57 -18.11
C ALA A 47 45.10 -26.80 -17.84
N ASN A 48 45.04 -25.67 -17.11
CA ASN A 48 46.19 -24.86 -16.74
C ASN A 48 47.02 -25.44 -15.56
N ALA A 49 46.72 -26.65 -15.11
CA ALA A 49 47.40 -27.33 -13.98
C ALA A 49 48.93 -27.35 -14.15
N LYS A 50 49.43 -27.60 -15.37
CA LYS A 50 50.88 -27.62 -15.65
C LYS A 50 51.58 -26.31 -15.25
N GLY A 51 50.97 -25.16 -15.53
CA GLY A 51 51.57 -23.85 -15.25
C GLY A 51 51.65 -23.54 -13.75
N LEU A 52 50.68 -24.03 -12.98
CA LEU A 52 50.52 -23.70 -11.54
C LEU A 52 51.01 -24.83 -10.60
N LEU A 53 50.86 -26.09 -11.02
CA LEU A 53 51.27 -27.28 -10.24
C LEU A 53 52.48 -28.01 -10.78
N GLY A 54 53.00 -27.59 -11.94
CA GLY A 54 54.13 -28.25 -12.60
C GLY A 54 53.78 -29.57 -13.33
N THR A 55 52.57 -30.10 -13.18
CA THR A 55 52.10 -31.38 -13.71
C THR A 55 50.95 -31.20 -14.67
N PRO A 56 50.96 -31.85 -15.85
CA PRO A 56 49.82 -31.81 -16.77
C PRO A 56 48.52 -32.32 -16.15
N ALA A 57 47.41 -31.71 -16.51
CA ALA A 57 46.08 -32.06 -16.01
C ALA A 57 45.76 -33.57 -16.19
N LEU A 58 46.12 -34.17 -17.33
CA LEU A 58 45.84 -35.56 -17.66
C LEU A 58 46.57 -36.55 -16.73
N GLU A 59 47.76 -36.19 -16.24
CA GLU A 59 48.51 -37.07 -15.31
C GLU A 59 47.91 -37.04 -13.88
N LEU A 60 47.26 -35.96 -13.53
CA LEU A 60 46.58 -35.80 -12.23
C LEU A 60 45.18 -36.44 -12.18
N LEU A 61 44.58 -36.64 -13.34
CA LEU A 61 43.27 -37.26 -13.38
C LEU A 61 43.27 -38.69 -12.78
N ASN A 62 42.22 -38.96 -11.99
CA ASN A 62 42.02 -40.20 -11.23
C ASN A 62 43.06 -40.45 -10.12
N GLN A 63 44.03 -39.55 -9.93
CA GLN A 63 44.92 -39.58 -8.80
C GLN A 63 44.24 -39.06 -7.54
N PRO A 64 44.59 -39.58 -6.35
CA PRO A 64 44.14 -39.01 -5.10
C PRO A 64 44.80 -37.62 -4.89
N VAL A 65 44.08 -36.69 -4.29
CA VAL A 65 44.57 -35.31 -4.09
C VAL A 65 45.88 -35.26 -3.24
N ARG A 66 46.19 -36.31 -2.47
CA ARG A 66 47.46 -36.43 -1.72
C ARG A 66 48.70 -36.44 -2.61
N GLU A 67 48.58 -36.80 -3.86
CA GLU A 67 49.70 -36.81 -4.84
C GLU A 67 50.17 -35.38 -5.14
N LEU A 68 49.35 -34.38 -4.82
CA LEU A 68 49.79 -32.97 -4.85
C LEU A 68 50.76 -32.62 -3.73
N GLY A 69 50.92 -33.51 -2.74
CA GLY A 69 51.80 -33.32 -1.61
C GLY A 69 51.37 -32.21 -0.64
N GLY A 70 52.21 -31.91 0.32
CA GLY A 70 51.94 -30.89 1.33
C GLY A 70 50.81 -31.27 2.29
N ASP A 71 49.96 -30.31 2.63
CA ASP A 71 48.88 -30.52 3.59
C ASP A 71 47.46 -30.42 3.00
N ILE A 72 47.32 -30.34 1.69
CA ILE A 72 46.08 -30.12 1.01
C ILE A 72 45.02 -31.22 1.35
N GLU A 73 45.40 -32.52 1.30
CA GLU A 73 44.43 -33.59 1.62
C GLU A 73 43.91 -33.45 3.03
N ARG A 74 44.80 -33.20 4.02
CA ARG A 74 44.45 -33.03 5.43
C ARG A 74 43.46 -31.86 5.59
N ARG A 75 43.74 -30.73 4.95
CA ARG A 75 42.91 -29.51 5.06
C ARG A 75 41.54 -29.71 4.43
N VAL A 76 41.49 -30.31 3.23
CA VAL A 76 40.23 -30.61 2.55
C VAL A 76 39.38 -31.58 3.36
N ARG A 77 39.96 -32.68 3.91
CA ARG A 77 39.25 -33.62 4.77
C ARG A 77 38.75 -32.97 6.07
N GLN A 78 39.52 -32.09 6.66
CA GLN A 78 39.09 -31.35 7.85
C GLN A 78 37.89 -30.50 7.58
N LEU A 79 37.88 -29.73 6.49
CA LEU A 79 36.72 -28.91 6.07
C LEU A 79 35.52 -29.76 5.73
N ALA A 80 35.70 -30.85 4.95
CA ALA A 80 34.63 -31.75 4.55
C ALA A 80 33.94 -32.46 5.73
N ALA A 81 34.65 -32.64 6.84
CA ALA A 81 34.13 -33.27 8.06
C ALA A 81 33.47 -32.31 9.04
N SER A 82 33.86 -31.01 9.05
CA SER A 82 33.49 -30.05 10.10
C SER A 82 32.44 -29.01 9.66
N THR A 83 32.16 -28.88 8.34
CA THR A 83 31.39 -27.77 7.81
C THR A 83 30.37 -28.27 6.82
N ASP A 84 29.15 -27.72 6.83
CA ASP A 84 28.25 -27.84 5.71
C ASP A 84 28.85 -27.02 4.55
N LEU A 85 29.30 -27.72 3.51
CA LEU A 85 29.97 -27.13 2.35
C LEU A 85 28.99 -26.77 1.22
N ALA A 86 27.73 -26.51 1.51
CA ALA A 86 26.79 -25.97 0.55
C ALA A 86 27.23 -24.59 0.03
N GLU A 87 27.90 -23.83 0.90
CA GLU A 87 28.58 -22.57 0.56
C GLU A 87 30.10 -22.74 0.54
N PRO A 88 30.84 -21.94 -0.26
CA PRO A 88 32.29 -22.01 -0.34
C PRO A 88 32.98 -21.67 0.99
N ALA A 89 33.69 -22.62 1.56
CA ALA A 89 34.51 -22.44 2.75
C ALA A 89 35.95 -22.12 2.39
N ALA A 90 36.57 -21.21 3.13
CA ALA A 90 37.94 -20.79 2.91
C ALA A 90 38.93 -21.94 3.12
N LEU A 91 39.88 -22.12 2.19
CA LEU A 91 40.94 -23.10 2.24
C LEU A 91 42.30 -22.39 2.17
N ARG A 92 43.20 -22.72 3.07
CA ARG A 92 44.62 -22.42 2.95
C ARG A 92 45.40 -23.73 3.07
N CYS A 93 46.28 -23.96 2.11
CA CYS A 93 47.06 -25.19 2.06
C CYS A 93 48.44 -24.97 1.43
N HIS A 94 49.32 -25.88 1.75
CA HIS A 94 50.62 -26.00 1.11
C HIS A 94 50.61 -27.17 0.15
N VAL A 95 51.09 -26.97 -1.06
CA VAL A 95 51.20 -27.99 -2.11
C VAL A 95 52.67 -28.21 -2.44
N LEU A 96 53.07 -29.46 -2.55
CA LEU A 96 54.45 -29.89 -2.90
C LEU A 96 54.43 -30.68 -4.22
N ALA A 97 53.90 -30.13 -5.27
CA ALA A 97 53.77 -30.83 -6.54
C ALA A 97 55.08 -30.76 -7.33
N PHE A 98 55.66 -31.96 -7.61
CA PHE A 98 56.70 -32.21 -8.62
C PHE A 98 57.87 -31.21 -8.69
N GLY A 99 58.40 -30.86 -7.48
CA GLY A 99 59.55 -29.94 -7.37
C GLY A 99 59.21 -28.46 -7.21
N ALA A 100 57.95 -28.13 -7.22
CA ALA A 100 57.49 -26.79 -6.88
C ALA A 100 56.74 -26.79 -5.56
N SER A 101 57.29 -26.12 -4.54
CA SER A 101 56.62 -25.86 -3.27
C SER A 101 55.89 -24.53 -3.33
N GLY A 102 54.60 -24.47 -2.92
CA GLY A 102 53.87 -23.22 -2.92
C GLY A 102 52.72 -23.21 -1.92
N GLU A 103 52.47 -22.06 -1.34
CA GLU A 103 51.27 -21.79 -0.56
C GLU A 103 50.10 -21.40 -1.54
N PHE A 104 48.95 -21.99 -1.28
CA PHE A 104 47.73 -21.72 -1.99
C PHE A 104 46.62 -21.28 -1.04
N GLU A 105 45.79 -20.39 -1.51
CA GLU A 105 44.55 -20.02 -0.86
C GLU A 105 43.38 -20.17 -1.84
N GLY A 106 42.15 -20.39 -1.34
CA GLY A 106 41.01 -20.59 -2.20
C GLY A 106 39.81 -21.07 -1.42
N THR A 107 38.97 -21.86 -2.06
CA THR A 107 37.69 -22.32 -1.50
C THR A 107 37.44 -23.81 -1.71
N VAL A 108 36.60 -24.36 -0.82
CA VAL A 108 36.06 -25.72 -0.95
C VAL A 108 34.54 -25.64 -0.79
N HIS A 109 33.80 -26.23 -1.70
CA HIS A 109 32.36 -26.41 -1.57
C HIS A 109 31.91 -27.77 -2.12
N ARG A 110 30.73 -28.25 -1.69
CA ARG A 110 30.15 -29.52 -2.15
C ARG A 110 28.98 -29.23 -3.07
N GLN A 111 29.00 -29.84 -4.24
CA GLN A 111 27.86 -29.76 -5.14
C GLN A 111 26.71 -30.69 -4.73
N PRO A 112 25.47 -30.38 -5.10
CA PRO A 112 24.32 -31.25 -4.88
C PRO A 112 24.51 -32.67 -5.43
N GLY A 113 25.33 -32.86 -6.51
CA GLY A 113 25.69 -34.13 -7.08
C GLY A 113 26.77 -34.92 -6.32
N GLY A 114 27.30 -34.41 -5.21
CA GLY A 114 28.24 -35.06 -4.30
C GLY A 114 29.73 -34.91 -4.66
N ALA A 115 30.09 -34.12 -5.67
CA ALA A 115 31.48 -33.74 -5.94
C ALA A 115 31.92 -32.62 -4.99
N LEU A 116 33.14 -32.72 -4.49
CA LEU A 116 33.78 -31.68 -3.70
C LEU A 116 34.62 -30.81 -4.65
N ILE A 117 34.27 -29.56 -4.76
CA ILE A 117 34.96 -28.60 -5.62
C ILE A 117 35.98 -27.85 -4.80
N VAL A 118 37.23 -27.82 -5.27
CA VAL A 118 38.35 -27.12 -4.65
C VAL A 118 38.91 -26.13 -5.67
N GLU A 119 38.91 -24.87 -5.34
CA GLU A 119 39.54 -23.80 -6.10
C GLU A 119 40.81 -23.36 -5.36
N LEU A 120 41.94 -23.28 -6.08
CA LEU A 120 43.24 -22.92 -5.52
C LEU A 120 43.87 -21.78 -6.32
N GLU A 121 44.33 -20.78 -5.65
CA GLU A 121 45.09 -19.66 -6.21
C GLU A 121 46.46 -19.57 -5.52
N PRO A 122 47.56 -19.36 -6.27
CA PRO A 122 48.90 -19.24 -5.68
C PRO A 122 48.99 -17.98 -4.82
N ARG A 123 49.56 -18.13 -3.63
CA ARG A 123 49.77 -17.01 -2.71
C ARG A 123 51.01 -16.19 -3.01
N ASP A 124 51.93 -16.76 -3.75
CA ASP A 124 53.20 -16.09 -4.10
C ASP A 124 52.96 -15.06 -5.21
N ALA A 125 53.19 -13.78 -4.89
CA ALA A 125 53.06 -12.67 -5.81
C ALA A 125 54.08 -12.75 -6.98
N ALA A 126 55.24 -13.42 -6.81
CA ALA A 126 56.24 -13.61 -7.84
C ALA A 126 55.73 -14.53 -9.00
N ARG A 127 54.69 -15.33 -8.78
CA ARG A 127 54.00 -16.14 -9.78
C ARG A 127 52.80 -15.45 -10.38
N ALA A 128 52.38 -14.30 -9.84
CA ALA A 128 51.28 -13.51 -10.38
C ALA A 128 51.82 -12.60 -11.48
N ALA A 129 51.42 -12.87 -12.73
CA ALA A 129 51.75 -12.01 -13.91
C ALA A 129 51.00 -10.68 -13.90
N VAL A 130 50.29 -10.36 -12.82
CA VAL A 130 49.32 -9.24 -12.71
C VAL A 130 49.50 -8.56 -11.35
N GLU A 131 49.31 -7.25 -11.34
CA GLU A 131 49.29 -6.47 -10.10
C GLU A 131 48.27 -7.08 -9.09
N THR A 132 48.74 -7.29 -7.86
CA THR A 132 47.93 -7.96 -6.85
C THR A 132 47.83 -7.07 -5.61
N VAL A 133 46.58 -6.71 -5.25
CA VAL A 133 46.28 -5.98 -4.02
C VAL A 133 46.44 -6.92 -2.85
N HIS A 134 47.30 -6.55 -1.94
CA HIS A 134 47.50 -7.22 -0.68
C HIS A 134 47.45 -6.23 0.49
N ILE A 135 46.68 -6.56 1.50
CA ILE A 135 46.62 -5.82 2.76
C ILE A 135 47.04 -6.78 3.86
N ASP A 136 47.93 -6.35 4.71
CA ASP A 136 48.35 -7.14 5.87
C ASP A 136 47.19 -7.38 6.84
N GLY A 137 47.22 -8.53 7.55
CA GLY A 137 46.11 -8.94 8.40
C GLY A 137 45.65 -7.89 9.42
N PRO A 138 46.56 -7.25 10.16
CA PRO A 138 46.23 -6.18 11.10
C PRO A 138 45.59 -4.97 10.41
N ALA A 139 46.15 -4.50 9.30
CA ALA A 139 45.64 -3.38 8.52
C ALA A 139 44.25 -3.69 7.90
N LEU A 140 44.03 -4.95 7.47
CA LEU A 140 42.73 -5.39 6.97
C LEU A 140 41.67 -5.37 8.09
N ILE A 141 42.01 -5.80 9.31
CA ILE A 141 41.09 -5.76 10.45
C ILE A 141 40.73 -4.31 10.81
N GLU A 142 41.73 -3.42 10.81
CA GLU A 142 41.51 -1.99 11.06
C GLU A 142 40.59 -1.36 9.99
N ALA A 143 40.86 -1.65 8.72
CA ALA A 143 40.03 -1.19 7.60
C ALA A 143 38.57 -1.69 7.70
N LEU A 144 38.40 -2.97 8.08
CA LEU A 144 37.05 -3.54 8.30
C LEU A 144 36.34 -2.86 9.48
N GLY A 145 37.04 -2.66 10.61
CA GLY A 145 36.50 -1.97 11.77
C GLY A 145 35.99 -0.55 11.42
N SER A 146 36.87 0.22 10.77
CA SER A 146 36.54 1.58 10.29
C SER A 146 35.37 1.60 9.31
N ALA A 147 35.31 0.66 8.37
CA ALA A 147 34.21 0.54 7.43
C ALA A 147 32.88 0.25 8.13
N ILE A 148 32.85 -0.72 9.05
CA ILE A 148 31.66 -1.10 9.82
C ILE A 148 31.15 0.08 10.66
N GLU A 149 32.06 0.82 11.30
CA GLU A 149 31.70 2.02 12.07
C GLU A 149 31.03 3.07 11.17
N ARG A 150 31.64 3.40 10.03
CA ARG A 150 31.08 4.36 9.04
C ARG A 150 29.73 3.93 8.52
N PHE A 151 29.53 2.64 8.24
CA PHE A 151 28.22 2.12 7.80
C PHE A 151 27.18 2.20 8.91
N SER A 152 27.56 1.94 10.15
CA SER A 152 26.67 1.94 11.31
C SER A 152 26.11 3.33 11.64
N ILE A 153 26.87 4.40 11.44
CA ILE A 153 26.42 5.78 11.69
C ILE A 153 25.61 6.37 10.54
N SER A 154 25.64 5.76 9.36
CA SER A 154 24.90 6.25 8.18
C SER A 154 23.41 6.17 8.40
N SER A 155 22.71 7.31 8.40
CA SER A 155 21.29 7.42 8.70
C SER A 155 20.38 7.28 7.47
N THR A 156 20.92 7.42 6.27
CA THR A 156 20.19 7.30 5.00
C THR A 156 20.91 6.36 4.04
N ILE A 157 20.16 5.82 3.06
CA ILE A 157 20.73 4.96 2.01
C ILE A 157 21.78 5.71 1.19
N GLY A 158 21.58 6.99 0.90
CA GLY A 158 22.55 7.81 0.18
C GLY A 158 23.88 7.92 0.94
N LEU A 159 23.86 8.32 2.21
CA LEU A 159 25.06 8.41 3.06
C LEU A 159 25.75 7.06 3.22
N LEU A 160 24.98 5.96 3.34
CA LEU A 160 25.54 4.62 3.40
C LEU A 160 26.22 4.27 2.08
N ALA A 161 25.59 4.52 0.93
CA ALA A 161 26.15 4.23 -0.37
C ALA A 161 27.43 5.04 -0.64
N ASP A 162 27.48 6.33 -0.28
CA ASP A 162 28.68 7.15 -0.36
C ASP A 162 29.83 6.60 0.53
N ALA A 163 29.52 6.18 1.74
CA ALA A 163 30.51 5.54 2.61
C ALA A 163 31.03 4.22 2.02
N VAL A 164 30.14 3.43 1.42
CA VAL A 164 30.48 2.13 0.80
C VAL A 164 31.44 2.32 -0.36
N VAL A 165 31.16 3.23 -1.30
CA VAL A 165 32.04 3.40 -2.48
C VAL A 165 33.43 3.87 -2.09
N GLN A 166 33.58 4.72 -1.07
CA GLN A 166 34.86 5.15 -0.58
C GLN A 166 35.60 3.99 0.11
N CYS A 167 34.94 3.25 1.02
CA CYS A 167 35.57 2.13 1.71
C CYS A 167 36.03 1.04 0.74
N PHE A 168 35.21 0.70 -0.26
CA PHE A 168 35.58 -0.31 -1.25
C PHE A 168 36.72 0.15 -2.15
N ARG A 169 36.78 1.43 -2.51
CA ARG A 169 37.88 2.00 -3.26
C ARG A 169 39.19 1.94 -2.49
N ASP A 170 39.16 2.33 -1.21
CA ASP A 170 40.31 2.31 -0.33
C ASP A 170 40.80 0.87 -0.07
N LEU A 171 39.86 -0.09 0.11
CA LEU A 171 40.15 -1.49 0.37
C LEU A 171 40.68 -2.24 -0.86
N ALA A 172 40.07 -2.04 -2.01
CA ALA A 172 40.32 -2.89 -3.18
C ALA A 172 41.15 -2.21 -4.29
N GLY A 173 41.42 -0.89 -4.21
CA GLY A 173 42.27 -0.16 -5.10
C GLY A 173 41.73 0.03 -6.53
N TYR A 174 40.43 -0.12 -6.73
CA TYR A 174 39.81 0.05 -8.05
C TYR A 174 39.70 1.51 -8.46
N ASP A 175 39.84 1.79 -9.74
CA ASP A 175 39.75 3.16 -10.32
C ASP A 175 38.35 3.77 -10.14
N ARG A 176 37.31 2.92 -10.18
CA ARG A 176 35.92 3.32 -10.02
C ARG A 176 35.16 2.30 -9.20
N VAL A 177 34.40 2.76 -8.21
CA VAL A 177 33.47 1.98 -7.41
C VAL A 177 32.11 2.64 -7.45
N MET A 178 31.05 1.87 -7.70
CA MET A 178 29.69 2.35 -7.84
C MET A 178 28.76 1.48 -7.00
N VAL A 179 27.69 2.09 -6.47
CA VAL A 179 26.54 1.36 -5.92
C VAL A 179 25.37 1.50 -6.88
N TYR A 180 24.95 0.37 -7.41
CA TYR A 180 23.72 0.24 -8.21
C TYR A 180 22.55 -0.11 -7.32
N ARG A 181 21.40 0.51 -7.57
CA ARG A 181 20.11 0.12 -6.99
C ARG A 181 19.18 -0.33 -8.10
N PHE A 182 18.54 -1.48 -7.94
CA PHE A 182 17.53 -1.96 -8.88
C PHE A 182 16.16 -1.37 -8.57
N ASP A 183 15.46 -0.95 -9.61
CA ASP A 183 14.08 -0.55 -9.57
C ASP A 183 13.14 -1.76 -9.76
N PRO A 184 11.86 -1.68 -9.37
CA PRO A 184 10.90 -2.76 -9.56
C PRO A 184 10.78 -3.27 -11.00
N ASP A 185 10.97 -2.38 -11.99
CA ASP A 185 10.93 -2.68 -13.42
C ASP A 185 12.21 -3.37 -13.92
N GLY A 186 13.20 -3.55 -13.03
CA GLY A 186 14.47 -4.21 -13.33
C GLY A 186 15.54 -3.30 -13.93
N HIS A 187 15.29 -2.03 -14.16
CA HIS A 187 16.32 -1.05 -14.46
C HIS A 187 17.22 -0.84 -13.24
N SER A 188 18.42 -0.34 -13.44
CA SER A 188 19.31 0.04 -12.35
C SER A 188 19.69 1.51 -12.43
N LYS A 189 19.98 2.09 -11.25
CA LYS A 189 20.47 3.46 -11.11
C LYS A 189 21.73 3.47 -10.26
N ILE A 190 22.74 4.21 -10.71
CA ILE A 190 23.95 4.46 -9.92
C ILE A 190 23.62 5.55 -8.88
N ILE A 191 23.56 5.14 -7.60
CA ILE A 191 23.18 6.02 -6.49
C ILE A 191 24.38 6.60 -5.73
N ALA A 192 25.58 6.02 -5.90
CA ALA A 192 26.83 6.55 -5.37
C ALA A 192 27.99 6.13 -6.25
N GLU A 193 29.04 6.95 -6.31
CA GLU A 193 30.24 6.70 -7.09
C GLU A 193 31.48 7.28 -6.39
N ALA A 194 32.55 6.46 -6.29
CA ALA A 194 33.90 6.91 -6.00
C ALA A 194 34.79 6.57 -7.20
N ARG A 195 35.49 7.55 -7.79
CA ARG A 195 36.23 7.36 -9.03
C ARG A 195 37.57 8.11 -9.03
N ASP A 196 38.45 7.72 -9.91
CA ASP A 196 39.62 8.54 -10.28
C ASP A 196 39.12 9.85 -10.90
N PRO A 197 39.61 11.02 -10.49
CA PRO A 197 39.17 12.32 -11.03
C PRO A 197 39.26 12.46 -12.54
N ARG A 198 40.13 11.65 -13.21
CA ARG A 198 40.31 11.66 -14.68
C ARG A 198 39.15 10.97 -15.42
N LEU A 199 38.36 10.16 -14.74
CA LEU A 199 37.21 9.45 -15.33
C LEU A 199 35.98 10.35 -15.33
N GLU A 200 35.13 10.22 -16.33
CA GLU A 200 33.80 10.87 -16.33
C GLU A 200 32.91 10.26 -15.24
N SER A 201 32.01 11.07 -14.64
CA SER A 201 31.08 10.60 -13.66
C SER A 201 29.91 9.84 -14.29
N LEU A 202 29.57 8.70 -13.70
CA LEU A 202 28.39 7.92 -14.01
C LEU A 202 27.30 8.04 -12.91
N LEU A 203 27.52 8.89 -11.91
CA LEU A 203 26.56 9.09 -10.84
C LEU A 203 25.21 9.56 -11.37
N GLY A 204 24.14 8.90 -10.97
CA GLY A 204 22.78 9.20 -11.41
C GLY A 204 22.39 8.57 -12.75
N HIS A 205 23.32 7.91 -13.46
CA HIS A 205 23.00 7.19 -14.69
C HIS A 205 22.07 6.02 -14.42
N HIS A 206 21.20 5.77 -15.39
CA HIS A 206 20.29 4.63 -15.41
C HIS A 206 20.77 3.62 -16.45
N ASP A 207 20.78 2.35 -16.08
CA ASP A 207 21.09 1.26 -17.00
C ASP A 207 19.84 0.41 -17.22
N PRO A 208 19.54 0.03 -18.47
CA PRO A 208 18.38 -0.81 -18.77
C PRO A 208 18.46 -2.19 -18.13
N ALA A 209 17.31 -2.81 -17.90
CA ALA A 209 17.21 -4.15 -17.35
C ALA A 209 17.98 -5.21 -18.17
N SER A 210 18.12 -5.00 -19.49
CA SER A 210 18.86 -5.86 -20.41
C SER A 210 20.36 -5.94 -20.17
N ASP A 211 20.97 -4.93 -19.52
CA ASP A 211 22.42 -4.88 -19.29
C ASP A 211 22.88 -5.88 -18.23
N ILE A 212 21.96 -6.28 -17.31
CA ILE A 212 22.18 -7.36 -16.35
C ILE A 212 21.09 -8.40 -16.52
N PRO A 213 21.33 -9.43 -17.35
CA PRO A 213 20.36 -10.47 -17.67
C PRO A 213 19.81 -11.21 -16.44
N GLN A 214 18.59 -11.70 -16.51
CA GLN A 214 17.91 -12.39 -15.38
C GLN A 214 18.73 -13.57 -14.83
N ARG A 215 19.38 -14.37 -15.70
CA ARG A 215 20.27 -15.46 -15.27
C ARG A 215 21.47 -14.98 -14.48
N ALA A 216 22.05 -13.83 -14.84
CA ALA A 216 23.13 -13.23 -14.07
C ALA A 216 22.62 -12.80 -12.67
N ARG A 217 21.43 -12.21 -12.59
CA ARG A 217 20.81 -11.82 -11.31
C ARG A 217 20.54 -13.02 -10.41
N GLU A 218 20.08 -14.14 -10.96
CA GLU A 218 19.91 -15.41 -10.21
C GLU A 218 21.24 -15.91 -9.65
N LEU A 219 22.33 -15.80 -10.42
CA LEU A 219 23.66 -16.17 -9.93
C LEU A 219 24.20 -15.21 -8.87
N TYR A 220 23.91 -13.91 -8.99
CA TYR A 220 24.27 -12.91 -7.97
C TYR A 220 23.56 -13.15 -6.63
N LEU A 221 22.41 -13.79 -6.64
CA LEU A 221 21.72 -14.22 -5.41
C LEU A 221 22.37 -15.46 -4.78
N ARG A 222 22.91 -16.39 -5.61
CA ARG A 222 23.56 -17.62 -5.13
C ARG A 222 24.99 -17.38 -4.67
N ASN A 223 25.77 -16.64 -5.46
CA ASN A 223 27.16 -16.30 -5.18
C ASN A 223 27.31 -14.78 -5.23
N ARG A 224 27.42 -14.18 -4.04
CA ARG A 224 27.42 -12.72 -3.88
C ARG A 224 28.65 -12.03 -4.42
N LEU A 225 29.73 -12.75 -4.58
CA LEU A 225 31.00 -12.17 -5.03
C LEU A 225 31.37 -12.65 -6.43
N ARG A 226 31.70 -11.73 -7.31
CA ARG A 226 32.17 -12.04 -8.65
C ARG A 226 33.41 -11.21 -9.02
N VAL A 227 34.48 -11.88 -9.45
CA VAL A 227 35.77 -11.27 -9.78
C VAL A 227 36.13 -11.56 -11.21
N LEU A 228 36.65 -10.57 -11.90
CA LEU A 228 37.37 -10.68 -13.17
C LEU A 228 38.73 -9.99 -13.00
N VAL A 229 39.80 -10.75 -13.20
CA VAL A 229 41.17 -10.23 -13.04
C VAL A 229 41.67 -9.52 -14.30
N ASP A 230 41.35 -10.05 -15.47
CA ASP A 230 41.75 -9.47 -16.76
C ASP A 230 40.75 -9.90 -17.85
N VAL A 231 40.10 -8.94 -18.47
CA VAL A 231 39.14 -9.17 -19.57
C VAL A 231 39.75 -9.86 -20.80
N HIS A 232 41.06 -9.85 -20.92
CA HIS A 232 41.82 -10.44 -22.04
C HIS A 232 42.34 -11.85 -21.76
N TYR A 233 41.95 -12.45 -20.58
CA TYR A 233 42.41 -13.81 -20.27
C TYR A 233 41.94 -14.85 -21.28
N VAL A 234 42.72 -15.92 -21.39
CA VAL A 234 42.33 -17.13 -22.13
C VAL A 234 41.75 -18.14 -21.16
N PRO A 235 40.48 -18.54 -21.34
CA PRO A 235 39.83 -19.53 -20.44
C PRO A 235 40.61 -20.85 -20.39
N ALA A 236 40.81 -21.39 -19.21
CA ALA A 236 41.36 -22.72 -19.03
C ALA A 236 40.19 -23.74 -18.92
N PRO A 237 40.00 -24.60 -19.94
CA PRO A 237 38.88 -25.54 -19.93
C PRO A 237 39.04 -26.60 -18.85
N LEU A 238 37.94 -27.16 -18.39
CA LEU A 238 37.91 -28.30 -17.50
C LEU A 238 38.14 -29.59 -18.28
N VAL A 239 38.93 -30.52 -17.70
CA VAL A 239 39.27 -31.83 -18.26
C VAL A 239 38.90 -32.91 -17.26
N PRO A 240 38.07 -33.89 -17.68
CA PRO A 240 37.26 -33.92 -18.88
C PRO A 240 36.16 -32.86 -18.86
N VAL A 241 35.59 -32.52 -20.02
CA VAL A 241 34.55 -31.51 -20.12
C VAL A 241 33.28 -31.90 -19.34
N GLN A 242 32.94 -33.16 -19.38
CA GLN A 242 31.78 -33.69 -18.68
C GLN A 242 32.23 -34.58 -17.49
N LEU A 243 31.53 -34.44 -16.38
CA LEU A 243 31.82 -35.14 -15.14
C LEU A 243 30.91 -36.37 -14.98
N ALA A 244 31.50 -37.57 -14.81
CA ALA A 244 30.78 -38.75 -14.38
C ALA A 244 30.71 -38.78 -12.85
N LEU A 245 29.60 -38.30 -12.27
CA LEU A 245 29.41 -38.25 -10.81
C LEU A 245 29.25 -39.63 -10.18
N SER A 246 28.69 -40.59 -10.91
CA SER A 246 28.48 -41.97 -10.46
C SER A 246 29.55 -42.94 -10.98
N ARG A 247 29.89 -43.95 -10.18
CA ARG A 247 30.78 -45.07 -10.58
C ARG A 247 30.08 -46.14 -11.46
N GLN A 248 28.78 -46.05 -11.64
CA GLN A 248 28.06 -47.04 -12.45
C GLN A 248 28.39 -46.87 -13.92
N PRO A 249 28.78 -47.96 -14.63
CA PRO A 249 28.97 -47.92 -16.07
C PRO A 249 27.64 -47.46 -16.74
N GLY A 250 27.72 -46.44 -17.58
CA GLY A 250 26.55 -45.89 -18.25
C GLY A 250 25.79 -44.80 -17.47
N ALA A 251 26.28 -44.33 -16.31
CA ALA A 251 25.74 -43.17 -15.64
C ALA A 251 25.80 -41.93 -16.55
N PRO A 252 24.80 -41.04 -16.53
CA PRO A 252 24.84 -39.83 -17.32
C PRO A 252 26.01 -38.98 -16.88
N THR A 253 26.74 -38.43 -17.86
CA THR A 253 27.74 -37.43 -17.63
C THR A 253 27.07 -36.06 -17.68
N GLU A 254 27.34 -35.24 -16.71
CA GLU A 254 26.76 -33.88 -16.59
C GLU A 254 27.87 -32.84 -16.66
N GLU A 255 27.53 -31.67 -17.15
CA GLU A 255 28.41 -30.50 -17.03
C GLU A 255 28.44 -30.02 -15.59
N LEU A 256 29.60 -29.54 -15.15
CA LEU A 256 29.78 -29.02 -13.79
C LEU A 256 29.00 -27.74 -13.58
N ASP A 257 28.07 -27.70 -12.63
CA ASP A 257 27.46 -26.45 -12.18
C ASP A 257 28.50 -25.61 -11.41
N MET A 258 28.93 -24.53 -12.04
CA MET A 258 29.98 -23.64 -11.50
C MET A 258 29.36 -22.40 -10.82
N SER A 259 28.09 -22.43 -10.42
CA SER A 259 27.40 -21.30 -9.78
C SER A 259 28.15 -20.76 -8.57
N MET A 260 28.71 -21.64 -7.75
CA MET A 260 29.45 -21.29 -6.53
C MET A 260 30.96 -21.10 -6.77
N CYS A 261 31.47 -21.29 -8.01
CA CYS A 261 32.89 -21.17 -8.31
C CYS A 261 33.31 -19.71 -8.53
N HIS A 262 34.33 -19.26 -7.82
CA HIS A 262 34.89 -17.92 -7.94
C HIS A 262 35.74 -17.77 -9.23
N LEU A 263 36.44 -18.85 -9.62
CA LEU A 263 37.27 -18.87 -10.83
C LEU A 263 36.48 -19.09 -12.12
N ARG A 264 35.19 -19.37 -12.06
CA ARG A 264 34.33 -19.60 -13.22
C ARG A 264 34.55 -18.54 -14.31
N SER A 265 34.75 -18.95 -15.57
CA SER A 265 34.84 -18.04 -16.70
C SER A 265 33.59 -17.19 -16.85
N MET A 266 33.77 -15.98 -17.34
CA MET A 266 32.66 -15.08 -17.70
C MET A 266 32.19 -15.32 -19.12
N SER A 267 30.90 -15.05 -19.37
CA SER A 267 30.36 -15.10 -20.75
C SER A 267 31.19 -14.26 -21.72
N PRO A 268 31.50 -14.78 -22.90
CA PRO A 268 32.21 -14.03 -23.93
C PRO A 268 31.53 -12.70 -24.33
N LEU A 269 30.19 -12.68 -24.28
CA LEU A 269 29.42 -11.45 -24.52
C LEU A 269 29.70 -10.41 -23.43
N HIS A 270 29.70 -10.83 -22.16
CA HIS A 270 30.01 -9.92 -21.06
C HIS A 270 31.46 -9.43 -21.10
N LEU A 271 32.40 -10.30 -21.45
CA LEU A 271 33.79 -9.89 -21.66
C LEU A 271 33.91 -8.85 -22.81
N GLN A 272 33.18 -9.04 -23.91
CA GLN A 272 33.16 -8.07 -25.00
C GLN A 272 32.54 -6.74 -24.57
N TYR A 273 31.46 -6.78 -23.78
CA TYR A 273 30.85 -5.60 -23.19
C TYR A 273 31.86 -4.80 -22.36
N LEU A 274 32.61 -5.47 -21.44
CA LEU A 274 33.62 -4.81 -20.64
C LEU A 274 34.78 -4.24 -21.48
N LYS A 275 35.24 -4.98 -22.51
CA LYS A 275 36.26 -4.49 -23.46
C LYS A 275 35.79 -3.21 -24.14
N ASN A 276 34.54 -3.17 -24.57
CA ASN A 276 33.95 -1.99 -25.22
C ASN A 276 33.88 -0.79 -24.25
N MET A 277 33.79 -1.06 -22.93
CA MET A 277 33.89 -0.06 -21.87
C MET A 277 35.31 0.35 -21.51
N GLY A 278 36.30 -0.30 -22.07
CA GLY A 278 37.72 -0.13 -21.68
C GLY A 278 38.02 -0.67 -20.29
N VAL A 279 37.11 -1.43 -19.68
CA VAL A 279 37.26 -2.01 -18.34
C VAL A 279 38.02 -3.33 -18.47
N THR A 280 39.10 -3.48 -17.70
CA THR A 280 39.94 -4.66 -17.73
C THR A 280 39.69 -5.61 -16.58
N ALA A 281 39.53 -5.10 -15.35
CA ALA A 281 39.24 -5.91 -14.17
C ALA A 281 38.00 -5.44 -13.47
N THR A 282 37.26 -6.37 -12.86
CA THR A 282 36.04 -6.05 -12.10
C THR A 282 35.94 -6.86 -10.80
N LEU A 283 35.34 -6.21 -9.79
CA LEU A 283 34.77 -6.87 -8.61
C LEU A 283 33.32 -6.47 -8.48
N VAL A 284 32.44 -7.43 -8.35
CA VAL A 284 31.01 -7.18 -8.07
C VAL A 284 30.62 -7.88 -6.80
N VAL A 285 29.97 -7.14 -5.90
CA VAL A 285 29.42 -7.66 -4.65
C VAL A 285 27.90 -7.41 -4.62
N SER A 286 27.14 -8.45 -4.38
CA SER A 286 25.68 -8.40 -4.33
C SER A 286 25.20 -7.81 -3.02
N LEU A 287 24.21 -6.91 -3.10
CA LEU A 287 23.45 -6.40 -1.99
C LEU A 287 22.09 -7.11 -2.00
N VAL A 288 21.90 -8.03 -1.05
CA VAL A 288 20.71 -8.88 -0.99
C VAL A 288 19.85 -8.48 0.20
N ARG A 289 18.55 -8.31 -0.04
CA ARG A 289 17.56 -8.05 0.99
C ARG A 289 16.38 -8.99 0.85
N GLU A 290 16.02 -9.69 1.92
CA GLU A 290 14.83 -10.60 1.96
C GLU A 290 14.80 -11.59 0.77
N GLY A 291 15.98 -12.14 0.41
CA GLY A 291 16.13 -13.07 -0.69
C GLY A 291 16.02 -12.44 -2.09
N ARG A 292 15.99 -11.12 -2.20
CA ARG A 292 15.96 -10.38 -3.48
C ARG A 292 17.22 -9.56 -3.66
N LEU A 293 17.65 -9.44 -4.90
CA LEU A 293 18.77 -8.59 -5.27
C LEU A 293 18.31 -7.11 -5.21
N TRP A 294 18.74 -6.42 -4.16
CA TRP A 294 18.45 -5.00 -3.96
C TRP A 294 19.33 -4.10 -4.81
N GLY A 295 20.60 -4.49 -4.97
CA GLY A 295 21.58 -3.72 -5.72
C GLY A 295 22.90 -4.44 -5.84
N LEU A 296 23.90 -3.76 -6.40
CA LEU A 296 25.26 -4.25 -6.56
C LEU A 296 26.26 -3.16 -6.13
N ILE A 297 27.38 -3.58 -5.56
CA ILE A 297 28.60 -2.79 -5.51
C ILE A 297 29.45 -3.25 -6.69
N ALA A 298 29.67 -2.40 -7.67
CA ALA A 298 30.47 -2.71 -8.86
C ALA A 298 31.74 -1.88 -8.87
N CYS A 299 32.88 -2.57 -8.92
CA CYS A 299 34.21 -1.97 -8.99
C CYS A 299 34.79 -2.22 -10.37
N HIS A 300 35.31 -1.18 -11.03
CA HIS A 300 35.96 -1.24 -12.36
C HIS A 300 37.38 -0.74 -12.28
N HIS A 301 38.28 -1.45 -12.95
CA HIS A 301 39.69 -1.07 -13.10
C HIS A 301 40.11 -1.14 -14.59
N TYR A 302 40.96 -0.25 -15.01
CA TYR A 302 41.32 -0.09 -16.42
C TYR A 302 42.64 -0.78 -16.77
N SER A 303 43.22 -1.54 -15.83
CA SER A 303 44.31 -2.50 -16.07
C SER A 303 43.96 -3.82 -15.38
N ALA A 304 44.75 -4.86 -15.68
CA ALA A 304 44.56 -6.14 -15.01
C ALA A 304 44.88 -6.01 -13.49
N LEU A 305 43.97 -6.48 -12.66
CA LEU A 305 44.08 -6.36 -11.19
C LEU A 305 43.58 -7.64 -10.51
N ASN A 306 44.43 -8.24 -9.68
CA ASN A 306 44.06 -9.36 -8.85
C ASN A 306 43.87 -8.92 -7.40
N LEU A 307 42.87 -9.47 -6.75
CA LEU A 307 42.62 -9.29 -5.31
C LEU A 307 42.94 -10.58 -4.57
N ARG A 308 43.75 -10.52 -3.54
CA ARG A 308 43.94 -11.68 -2.66
C ARG A 308 42.64 -12.13 -2.04
N PHE A 309 42.59 -13.42 -1.76
CA PHE A 309 41.42 -14.05 -1.13
C PHE A 309 40.94 -13.31 0.13
N ALA A 310 41.87 -12.86 0.99
CA ALA A 310 41.50 -12.13 2.20
C ALA A 310 40.76 -10.81 1.93
N VAL A 311 41.17 -10.07 0.89
CA VAL A 311 40.51 -8.80 0.48
C VAL A 311 39.13 -9.09 -0.11
N ARG A 312 39.00 -10.17 -0.90
CA ARG A 312 37.71 -10.60 -1.45
C ARG A 312 36.74 -11.04 -0.36
N ALA A 313 37.22 -11.82 0.62
CA ALA A 313 36.43 -12.25 1.77
C ALA A 313 35.99 -11.05 2.63
N ALA A 314 36.86 -10.04 2.79
CA ALA A 314 36.51 -8.78 3.45
C ALA A 314 35.43 -8.02 2.68
N ALA A 315 35.53 -7.96 1.37
CA ALA A 315 34.53 -7.31 0.49
C ALA A 315 33.16 -8.01 0.58
N ASP A 316 33.13 -9.35 0.62
CA ASP A 316 31.91 -10.13 0.79
C ASP A 316 31.25 -9.87 2.17
N LEU A 317 32.05 -9.89 3.23
CA LEU A 317 31.60 -9.58 4.59
C LEU A 317 31.04 -8.15 4.67
N LEU A 318 31.71 -7.17 4.08
CA LEU A 318 31.22 -5.79 4.06
C LEU A 318 29.91 -5.67 3.24
N GLY A 319 29.76 -6.42 2.16
CA GLY A 319 28.53 -6.51 1.39
C GLY A 319 27.33 -7.00 2.25
N GLU A 320 27.56 -7.98 3.11
CA GLU A 320 26.54 -8.48 4.06
C GLU A 320 26.19 -7.43 5.12
N VAL A 321 27.20 -6.74 5.67
CA VAL A 321 26.96 -5.64 6.62
C VAL A 321 26.16 -4.51 5.99
N VAL A 322 26.50 -4.13 4.74
CA VAL A 322 25.78 -3.12 3.97
C VAL A 322 24.33 -3.55 3.74
N SER A 323 24.11 -4.79 3.31
CA SER A 323 22.77 -5.35 3.09
C SER A 323 21.91 -5.30 4.36
N THR A 324 22.49 -5.69 5.49
CA THR A 324 21.84 -5.61 6.81
C THR A 324 21.51 -4.16 7.19
N ARG A 325 22.45 -3.23 6.93
CA ARG A 325 22.24 -1.81 7.22
C ARG A 325 21.16 -1.18 6.35
N ILE A 326 21.10 -1.52 5.06
CA ILE A 326 20.02 -1.13 4.16
C ILE A 326 18.67 -1.58 4.74
N ALA A 327 18.55 -2.86 5.13
CA ALA A 327 17.33 -3.38 5.72
C ALA A 327 16.94 -2.61 7.00
N ALA A 328 17.90 -2.29 7.86
CA ALA A 328 17.66 -1.52 9.08
C ALA A 328 17.14 -0.09 8.78
N ILE A 329 17.74 0.61 7.81
CA ILE A 329 17.34 1.97 7.41
C ILE A 329 15.93 1.96 6.82
N GLU A 330 15.61 1.01 5.93
CA GLU A 330 14.28 0.92 5.32
C GLU A 330 13.21 0.48 6.34
N ASN A 331 13.52 -0.46 7.25
CA ASN A 331 12.61 -0.84 8.33
C ASN A 331 12.35 0.32 9.30
N TYR A 332 13.38 1.13 9.59
CA TYR A 332 13.20 2.34 10.38
C TYR A 332 12.27 3.34 9.68
N ALA A 333 12.44 3.55 8.37
CA ALA A 333 11.55 4.39 7.58
C ALA A 333 10.10 3.89 7.64
N HIS A 334 9.87 2.57 7.50
CA HIS A 334 8.53 1.97 7.63
C HIS A 334 7.95 2.17 9.04
N ALA A 335 8.75 2.03 10.09
CA ALA A 335 8.30 2.28 11.47
C ALA A 335 7.91 3.75 11.69
N GLN A 336 8.65 4.70 11.12
CA GLN A 336 8.30 6.13 11.15
C GLN A 336 6.96 6.41 10.46
N VAL A 337 6.71 5.76 9.32
CA VAL A 337 5.41 5.82 8.62
C VAL A 337 4.28 5.38 9.55
N ALA A 338 4.42 4.24 10.23
CA ALA A 338 3.40 3.72 11.15
C ALA A 338 3.12 4.71 12.32
N ILE A 339 4.16 5.35 12.84
CA ILE A 339 4.01 6.38 13.88
C ILE A 339 3.25 7.60 13.36
N GLN A 340 3.55 8.06 12.15
CA GLN A 340 2.86 9.21 11.54
C GLN A 340 1.38 8.91 11.29
N VAL A 341 1.06 7.72 10.77
CA VAL A 341 -0.32 7.26 10.56
C VAL A 341 -1.08 7.24 11.89
N ARG A 342 -0.50 6.63 12.93
CA ARG A 342 -1.15 6.58 14.26
C ARG A 342 -1.39 7.96 14.87
N ARG A 343 -0.47 8.90 14.69
CA ARG A 343 -0.68 10.31 15.12
C ARG A 343 -1.82 10.97 14.36
N LEU A 344 -1.97 10.68 13.09
CA LEU A 344 -3.08 11.18 12.30
C LEU A 344 -4.41 10.59 12.78
N GLU A 345 -4.48 9.27 12.97
CA GLU A 345 -5.65 8.57 13.51
C GLU A 345 -6.14 9.25 14.81
N GLN A 346 -5.24 9.44 15.77
CA GLN A 346 -5.57 10.09 17.04
C GLN A 346 -6.18 11.48 16.84
N ARG A 347 -5.58 12.29 15.95
CA ARG A 347 -6.08 13.65 15.65
C ARG A 347 -7.46 13.63 14.99
N LEU A 348 -7.70 12.70 14.07
CA LEU A 348 -8.98 12.58 13.37
C LEU A 348 -10.09 12.10 14.32
N VAL A 349 -9.79 11.15 15.21
CA VAL A 349 -10.72 10.69 16.24
C VAL A 349 -11.05 11.82 17.21
N GLU A 350 -10.05 12.58 17.69
CA GLU A 350 -10.24 13.72 18.56
C GLU A 350 -11.09 14.82 17.88
N ALA A 351 -10.76 15.17 16.65
CA ALA A 351 -11.49 16.15 15.88
C ALA A 351 -12.94 15.73 15.59
N THR A 352 -13.17 14.44 15.33
CA THR A 352 -14.53 13.92 15.15
C THR A 352 -15.35 14.06 16.43
N SER A 353 -14.72 13.82 17.58
CA SER A 353 -15.39 13.94 18.88
C SER A 353 -15.69 15.40 19.26
N THR A 354 -14.84 16.34 18.87
CA THR A 354 -14.96 17.77 19.24
C THR A 354 -15.73 18.60 18.21
N GLU A 355 -15.56 18.29 16.92
CA GLU A 355 -16.04 19.14 15.83
C GLU A 355 -17.12 18.46 14.96
N GLY A 356 -17.29 17.15 15.11
CA GLY A 356 -18.31 16.36 14.40
C GLY A 356 -18.01 16.08 12.92
N ASP A 357 -16.97 16.69 12.32
CA ASP A 357 -16.59 16.46 10.91
C ASP A 357 -15.09 16.23 10.77
N TRP A 358 -14.70 14.96 10.59
CA TRP A 358 -13.32 14.54 10.38
C TRP A 358 -12.70 15.09 9.09
N ARG A 359 -13.52 15.36 8.07
CA ARG A 359 -13.06 15.84 6.75
C ARG A 359 -12.47 17.25 6.86
N LEU A 360 -13.16 18.12 7.56
CA LEU A 360 -12.67 19.48 7.82
C LEU A 360 -11.40 19.44 8.68
N ALA A 361 -11.35 18.57 9.67
CA ALA A 361 -10.17 18.39 10.51
C ALA A 361 -8.95 17.90 9.73
N LEU A 362 -9.13 16.96 8.79
CA LEU A 362 -8.07 16.45 7.92
C LEU A 362 -7.42 17.60 7.10
N PHE A 363 -8.23 18.51 6.56
CA PHE A 363 -7.79 19.60 5.67
C PHE A 363 -7.51 20.92 6.37
N ARG A 364 -7.84 21.08 7.66
CA ARG A 364 -7.55 22.31 8.44
C ARG A 364 -6.05 22.61 8.50
N ASN A 365 -5.22 21.60 8.60
CA ASN A 365 -3.77 21.74 8.51
C ASN A 365 -3.23 20.96 7.31
N PRO A 366 -3.13 21.59 6.13
CA PRO A 366 -2.66 20.97 4.90
C PRO A 366 -1.31 20.27 5.05
N ARG A 367 -0.43 20.79 5.90
CA ARG A 367 0.91 20.21 6.11
C ARG A 367 0.86 18.75 6.61
N THR A 368 -0.15 18.39 7.40
CA THR A 368 -0.27 17.02 7.93
C THR A 368 -0.57 15.99 6.84
N VAL A 369 -1.24 16.41 5.78
CA VAL A 369 -1.61 15.56 4.64
C VAL A 369 -0.55 15.61 3.54
N LEU A 370 0.03 16.78 3.30
CA LEU A 370 0.93 17.04 2.17
C LEU A 370 2.39 16.68 2.47
N GLN A 371 2.90 17.10 3.64
CA GLN A 371 4.32 17.01 3.97
C GLN A 371 4.86 15.57 4.01
N PRO A 372 4.13 14.57 4.56
CA PRO A 372 4.63 13.19 4.64
C PRO A 372 4.84 12.54 3.27
N LEU A 373 4.15 13.04 2.25
CA LEU A 373 4.20 12.54 0.87
C LEU A 373 4.87 13.53 -0.09
N GLU A 374 5.49 14.60 0.44
CA GLU A 374 6.09 15.68 -0.36
C GLU A 374 5.17 16.14 -1.51
N ALA A 375 3.87 16.16 -1.24
CA ALA A 375 2.86 16.52 -2.21
C ALA A 375 2.65 18.05 -2.23
N THR A 376 2.35 18.61 -3.39
CA THR A 376 2.03 20.04 -3.56
C THR A 376 0.57 20.33 -3.30
N GLY A 377 -0.30 19.34 -3.49
CA GLY A 377 -1.74 19.44 -3.27
C GLY A 377 -2.36 18.10 -2.91
N ALA A 378 -3.59 18.15 -2.41
CA ALA A 378 -4.42 16.98 -2.13
C ALA A 378 -5.90 17.27 -2.37
N ALA A 379 -6.69 16.22 -2.69
CA ALA A 379 -8.13 16.28 -2.81
C ALA A 379 -8.79 15.07 -2.15
N LEU A 380 -9.89 15.29 -1.46
CA LEU A 380 -10.75 14.26 -0.90
C LEU A 380 -12.10 14.28 -1.61
N PHE A 381 -12.44 13.19 -2.23
CA PHE A 381 -13.79 12.89 -2.72
C PHE A 381 -14.46 11.96 -1.72
N HIS A 382 -15.54 12.41 -1.11
CA HIS A 382 -16.27 11.60 -0.14
C HIS A 382 -17.74 11.99 -0.13
N GLU A 383 -18.62 11.01 -0.32
CA GLU A 383 -20.09 11.20 -0.36
C GLU A 383 -20.54 12.29 -1.32
N GLY A 384 -19.88 12.43 -2.48
CA GLY A 384 -20.18 13.41 -3.52
C GLY A 384 -19.64 14.82 -3.24
N GLU A 385 -19.05 15.05 -2.08
CA GLU A 385 -18.37 16.31 -1.75
C GLU A 385 -16.89 16.26 -2.14
N LEU A 386 -16.33 17.42 -2.47
CA LEU A 386 -14.93 17.59 -2.83
C LEU A 386 -14.30 18.63 -1.91
N LEU A 387 -13.24 18.22 -1.21
CA LEU A 387 -12.38 19.12 -0.43
C LEU A 387 -10.97 19.09 -1.02
N THR A 388 -10.29 20.24 -1.03
CA THR A 388 -8.94 20.38 -1.56
C THR A 388 -8.02 21.10 -0.58
N ALA A 389 -6.73 20.81 -0.65
CA ALA A 389 -5.69 21.46 0.11
C ALA A 389 -4.44 21.67 -0.73
N GLY A 390 -3.71 22.78 -0.52
CA GLY A 390 -2.52 23.11 -1.29
C GLY A 390 -2.84 23.51 -2.73
N GLU A 391 -1.90 23.27 -3.64
CA GLU A 391 -2.07 23.51 -5.08
C GLU A 391 -2.82 22.32 -5.71
N ALA A 392 -4.08 22.50 -6.03
CA ALA A 392 -4.93 21.46 -6.63
C ALA A 392 -5.51 21.95 -7.97
N PRO A 393 -5.78 21.02 -8.91
CA PRO A 393 -6.52 21.32 -10.14
C PRO A 393 -7.92 21.88 -9.86
N SER A 394 -8.55 22.45 -10.90
CA SER A 394 -9.94 22.91 -10.80
C SER A 394 -10.90 21.75 -10.50
N THR A 395 -12.07 22.07 -9.95
CA THR A 395 -13.11 21.08 -9.62
C THR A 395 -13.53 20.24 -10.84
N ALA A 396 -13.57 20.84 -12.03
CA ALA A 396 -13.93 20.13 -13.28
C ALA A 396 -12.84 19.12 -13.67
N GLU A 397 -11.58 19.52 -13.60
CA GLU A 397 -10.42 18.68 -13.88
C GLU A 397 -10.30 17.54 -12.87
N LEU A 398 -10.53 17.82 -11.58
CA LEU A 398 -10.53 16.80 -10.53
C LEU A 398 -11.63 15.75 -10.72
N ARG A 399 -12.80 16.14 -11.19
CA ARG A 399 -13.88 15.19 -11.54
C ARG A 399 -13.52 14.34 -12.75
N ALA A 400 -12.90 14.91 -13.77
CA ALA A 400 -12.42 14.15 -14.92
C ALA A 400 -11.33 13.15 -14.54
N LEU A 401 -10.39 13.57 -13.67
CA LEU A 401 -9.36 12.72 -13.12
C LEU A 401 -9.96 11.57 -12.31
N LEU A 402 -10.93 11.85 -11.43
CA LEU A 402 -11.64 10.84 -10.64
C LEU A 402 -12.31 9.81 -11.53
N GLN A 403 -13.05 10.26 -12.55
CA GLN A 403 -13.75 9.38 -13.48
C GLN A 403 -12.77 8.46 -14.23
N TRP A 404 -11.62 9.00 -14.63
CA TRP A 404 -10.59 8.21 -15.30
C TRP A 404 -9.97 7.16 -14.37
N ILE A 405 -9.65 7.51 -13.11
CA ILE A 405 -9.05 6.59 -12.14
C ILE A 405 -10.06 5.49 -11.74
N ASP A 406 -11.32 5.87 -11.46
CA ASP A 406 -12.34 4.91 -11.00
C ASP A 406 -12.77 3.93 -12.12
N GLY A 407 -12.62 4.31 -13.38
CA GLY A 407 -12.87 3.45 -14.54
C GLY A 407 -11.78 2.43 -14.83
N ARG A 408 -10.64 2.46 -14.11
CA ARG A 408 -9.53 1.50 -14.30
C ARG A 408 -9.76 0.25 -13.47
N PRO A 409 -9.57 -0.94 -14.04
CA PRO A 409 -9.50 -2.15 -13.23
C PRO A 409 -8.20 -2.11 -12.40
N GLY A 410 -8.28 -2.16 -11.09
CA GLY A 410 -7.06 -2.13 -10.30
C GLY A 410 -7.26 -2.18 -8.78
N ASP A 411 -6.14 -2.12 -8.10
CA ASP A 411 -5.99 -2.13 -6.65
C ASP A 411 -6.59 -0.90 -5.97
N SER A 412 -6.67 -0.93 -4.66
CA SER A 412 -7.09 0.18 -3.80
C SER A 412 -6.21 1.43 -3.89
N ILE A 413 -5.07 1.35 -4.60
CA ILE A 413 -4.13 2.45 -4.79
C ILE A 413 -3.80 2.63 -6.28
N PHE A 414 -3.78 3.87 -6.74
CA PHE A 414 -3.32 4.28 -8.06
C PHE A 414 -2.16 5.26 -7.91
N SER A 415 -1.11 5.11 -8.71
CA SER A 415 0.00 6.07 -8.75
C SER A 415 0.55 6.21 -10.15
N CYS A 416 0.81 7.44 -10.54
CA CYS A 416 1.56 7.75 -11.76
C CYS A 416 2.43 9.00 -11.55
N SER A 417 3.49 9.14 -12.33
CA SER A 417 4.34 10.32 -12.36
C SER A 417 4.05 11.25 -13.54
N SER A 418 3.26 10.83 -14.50
CA SER A 418 2.86 11.64 -15.66
C SER A 418 1.44 11.28 -16.11
N VAL A 419 0.44 12.04 -15.64
CA VAL A 419 -0.96 11.85 -16.03
C VAL A 419 -1.16 12.07 -17.52
N ALA A 420 -0.53 13.10 -18.09
CA ALA A 420 -0.63 13.45 -19.51
C ALA A 420 -0.11 12.33 -20.43
N ARG A 421 0.92 11.60 -20.01
CA ARG A 421 1.48 10.46 -20.77
C ARG A 421 0.55 9.25 -20.72
N GLU A 422 -0.07 8.97 -19.56
CA GLU A 422 -1.01 7.87 -19.41
C GLU A 422 -2.40 8.16 -20.02
N ASN A 423 -2.82 9.42 -19.95
CA ASN A 423 -4.06 9.90 -20.55
C ASN A 423 -3.91 11.31 -21.14
N PRO A 424 -3.65 11.43 -22.45
CA PRO A 424 -3.45 12.73 -23.10
C PRO A 424 -4.64 13.69 -23.00
N SER A 425 -5.85 13.20 -22.74
CA SER A 425 -7.03 14.06 -22.55
C SER A 425 -6.97 14.90 -21.26
N LEU A 426 -6.08 14.52 -20.33
CA LEU A 426 -5.87 15.19 -19.05
C LEU A 426 -4.58 16.03 -19.03
N ASP A 427 -4.04 16.41 -20.18
CA ASP A 427 -2.81 17.21 -20.30
C ASP A 427 -2.88 18.55 -19.56
N SER A 428 -4.09 19.13 -19.44
CA SER A 428 -4.31 20.36 -18.65
C SER A 428 -3.92 20.26 -17.19
N LEU A 429 -3.81 19.03 -16.64
CA LEU A 429 -3.38 18.79 -15.26
C LEU A 429 -1.87 18.94 -15.04
N THR A 430 -1.07 18.96 -16.11
CA THR A 430 0.39 18.98 -16.07
C THR A 430 0.98 20.03 -15.10
N PRO A 431 0.50 21.30 -15.05
CA PRO A 431 1.09 22.30 -14.16
C PRO A 431 0.89 22.03 -12.67
N THR A 432 -0.21 21.38 -12.28
CA THR A 432 -0.63 21.22 -10.88
C THR A 432 -0.62 19.77 -10.39
N ALA A 433 -0.86 18.82 -11.27
CA ALA A 433 -1.01 17.40 -10.96
C ALA A 433 -0.41 16.49 -12.03
N SER A 434 0.83 16.76 -12.46
CA SER A 434 1.60 15.84 -13.31
C SER A 434 1.72 14.47 -12.68
N GLY A 435 2.07 14.40 -11.39
CA GLY A 435 2.09 13.19 -10.60
C GLY A 435 0.84 13.06 -9.73
N VAL A 436 0.22 11.89 -9.75
CA VAL A 436 -0.97 11.57 -8.96
C VAL A 436 -0.75 10.30 -8.16
N LEU A 437 -1.13 10.36 -6.89
CA LEU A 437 -1.25 9.21 -6.00
C LEU A 437 -2.65 9.23 -5.42
N ALA A 438 -3.42 8.17 -5.63
CA ALA A 438 -4.81 8.09 -5.18
C ALA A 438 -5.06 6.79 -4.41
N VAL A 439 -5.80 6.90 -3.32
CA VAL A 439 -6.24 5.76 -2.51
C VAL A 439 -7.75 5.73 -2.46
N LYS A 440 -8.33 4.57 -2.78
CA LYS A 440 -9.78 4.33 -2.74
C LYS A 440 -10.23 4.12 -1.30
N LEU A 441 -11.25 4.87 -0.86
CA LEU A 441 -11.80 4.82 0.49
C LEU A 441 -13.08 4.00 0.61
N SER A 442 -13.69 3.62 -0.52
CA SER A 442 -14.94 2.84 -0.55
C SER A 442 -14.91 1.83 -1.69
N ALA A 443 -15.35 0.60 -1.42
CA ALA A 443 -15.47 -0.43 -2.45
C ALA A 443 -16.63 -0.16 -3.44
N SER A 444 -17.70 0.51 -2.99
CA SER A 444 -18.93 0.69 -3.75
C SER A 444 -19.14 2.09 -4.29
N LYS A 445 -18.42 3.09 -3.78
CA LYS A 445 -18.54 4.50 -4.16
C LYS A 445 -17.21 5.03 -4.69
N PRO A 446 -17.20 6.06 -5.55
CA PRO A 446 -15.99 6.71 -6.04
C PRO A 446 -15.40 7.67 -4.99
N ASP A 447 -15.18 7.16 -3.78
CA ASP A 447 -14.60 7.91 -2.69
C ASP A 447 -13.09 7.71 -2.70
N TYR A 448 -12.31 8.80 -2.82
CA TYR A 448 -10.87 8.78 -2.96
C TYR A 448 -10.19 9.88 -2.17
N LEU A 449 -9.02 9.57 -1.61
CA LEU A 449 -8.05 10.57 -1.19
C LEU A 449 -6.91 10.59 -2.21
N MET A 450 -6.61 11.77 -2.74
CA MET A 450 -5.63 11.97 -3.80
C MET A 450 -4.57 12.97 -3.37
N TRP A 451 -3.33 12.74 -3.79
CA TRP A 451 -2.20 13.67 -3.64
C TRP A 451 -1.64 14.01 -5.01
N PHE A 452 -1.15 15.23 -5.14
CA PHE A 452 -0.67 15.78 -6.40
C PHE A 452 0.77 16.26 -6.25
N ARG A 453 1.54 16.05 -7.31
CA ARG A 453 2.85 16.67 -7.53
C ARG A 453 2.80 17.43 -8.85
N LYS A 454 3.28 18.66 -8.83
CA LYS A 454 3.42 19.47 -10.04
C LYS A 454 4.56 18.95 -10.92
N GLU A 455 4.55 19.38 -12.16
CA GLU A 455 5.63 19.11 -13.10
C GLU A 455 6.99 19.51 -12.53
N GLN A 456 7.96 18.62 -12.69
CA GLN A 456 9.38 18.93 -12.53
C GLN A 456 10.08 18.57 -13.83
N LEU A 457 10.92 19.46 -14.31
CA LEU A 457 11.82 19.13 -15.41
C LEU A 457 12.85 18.14 -14.90
N LEU A 458 12.65 16.86 -15.21
CA LEU A 458 13.58 15.79 -14.85
C LEU A 458 14.54 15.55 -16.00
N THR A 459 15.85 15.66 -15.74
CA THR A 459 16.87 15.17 -16.64
C THR A 459 17.20 13.74 -16.24
N VAL A 460 16.79 12.77 -17.05
CA VAL A 460 17.16 11.37 -16.88
C VAL A 460 18.37 11.12 -17.76
N THR A 461 19.48 10.73 -17.13
CA THR A 461 20.72 10.41 -17.83
C THR A 461 20.84 8.90 -17.95
N TRP A 462 20.85 8.39 -19.18
CA TRP A 462 21.04 6.99 -19.47
C TRP A 462 22.50 6.72 -19.83
N GLY A 463 23.00 5.55 -19.50
CA GLY A 463 24.31 5.05 -19.97
C GLY A 463 24.30 4.71 -21.46
N GLY A 464 23.77 5.59 -22.31
CA GLY A 464 23.51 5.44 -23.74
C GLY A 464 22.03 5.59 -24.07
N ASP A 465 21.67 5.77 -25.35
CA ASP A 465 20.27 5.97 -25.81
C ASP A 465 19.40 4.72 -25.59
N PRO A 466 18.41 4.74 -24.69
CA PRO A 466 17.56 3.59 -24.36
C PRO A 466 16.62 3.17 -25.50
N THR A 467 16.41 4.03 -26.50
CA THR A 467 15.46 3.79 -27.58
C THR A 467 16.11 3.23 -28.84
N LYS A 468 17.46 3.23 -28.92
CA LYS A 468 18.17 2.73 -30.10
C LYS A 468 18.02 1.22 -30.21
N PRO A 469 17.37 0.69 -31.25
CA PRO A 469 17.34 -0.74 -31.49
C PRO A 469 18.76 -1.27 -31.64
N VAL A 470 19.03 -2.47 -31.13
CA VAL A 470 20.25 -3.22 -31.42
C VAL A 470 20.19 -3.57 -32.92
N VAL A 471 20.85 -2.80 -33.75
CA VAL A 471 20.90 -3.06 -35.18
C VAL A 471 22.01 -4.06 -35.44
N GLY A 472 21.62 -5.27 -35.80
CA GLY A 472 22.55 -6.37 -36.12
C GLY A 472 22.95 -7.19 -34.89
N ASN A 473 23.51 -8.37 -35.13
CA ASN A 473 23.95 -9.33 -34.12
C ASN A 473 25.49 -9.33 -33.98
N ASP A 474 26.10 -8.14 -34.01
CA ASP A 474 27.57 -7.97 -33.95
C ASP A 474 28.00 -7.67 -32.50
N PRO A 475 28.68 -8.61 -31.82
CA PRO A 475 29.16 -8.41 -30.44
C PRO A 475 30.13 -7.25 -30.27
N LEU A 476 30.86 -6.85 -31.33
CA LEU A 476 31.76 -5.69 -31.32
C LEU A 476 31.03 -4.37 -31.16
N GLN A 477 29.75 -4.37 -31.46
CA GLN A 477 28.85 -3.22 -31.27
C GLN A 477 28.08 -3.27 -29.93
N LEU A 478 28.29 -4.32 -29.15
CA LEU A 478 27.76 -4.48 -27.82
C LEU A 478 28.49 -3.47 -26.92
N SER A 479 27.84 -2.38 -26.69
CA SER A 479 28.23 -1.48 -25.59
C SER A 479 27.00 -1.17 -24.80
N PRO A 480 27.09 -0.57 -23.62
CA PRO A 480 26.01 0.27 -23.14
C PRO A 480 25.87 1.37 -24.19
N ARG A 481 25.39 0.94 -25.37
CA ARG A 481 24.90 1.77 -26.49
C ARG A 481 25.89 2.79 -27.03
N ARG A 482 26.89 2.28 -27.71
CA ARG A 482 27.79 2.93 -28.67
C ARG A 482 28.52 4.22 -28.29
N SER A 483 28.15 4.87 -27.23
CA SER A 483 28.95 5.91 -26.61
C SER A 483 28.57 5.95 -25.13
N PHE A 484 29.57 5.81 -24.28
CA PHE A 484 29.44 6.16 -22.86
C PHE A 484 29.16 7.66 -22.65
N ALA A 485 28.98 8.42 -23.76
CA ALA A 485 28.45 9.76 -23.67
C ALA A 485 27.05 9.69 -23.09
N ALA A 486 26.88 10.31 -21.94
CA ALA A 486 25.61 10.43 -21.25
C ALA A 486 24.55 10.95 -22.24
N TRP A 487 23.53 10.14 -22.50
CA TRP A 487 22.36 10.59 -23.21
C TRP A 487 21.37 11.16 -22.22
N SER A 488 21.07 12.43 -22.32
CA SER A 488 20.19 13.13 -21.40
C SER A 488 18.86 13.41 -22.06
N GLU A 489 17.81 12.88 -21.53
CA GLU A 489 16.43 13.19 -21.89
C GLU A 489 15.84 14.18 -20.88
N ILE A 490 15.39 15.34 -21.39
CA ILE A 490 14.57 16.24 -20.58
C ILE A 490 13.14 15.75 -20.66
N VAL A 491 12.70 15.08 -19.63
CA VAL A 491 11.33 14.57 -19.53
C VAL A 491 10.44 15.72 -19.07
N ARG A 492 9.54 16.16 -19.97
CA ARG A 492 8.49 17.15 -19.66
C ARG A 492 7.19 16.47 -19.27
N GLY A 493 6.31 17.19 -18.59
CA GLY A 493 5.01 16.67 -18.18
C GLY A 493 5.10 15.56 -17.12
N THR A 494 6.21 15.51 -16.38
CA THR A 494 6.46 14.45 -15.40
C THR A 494 6.79 15.06 -14.03
N ALA A 495 6.26 14.46 -12.98
CA ALA A 495 6.62 14.77 -11.60
C ALA A 495 7.65 13.78 -11.05
N LEU A 496 8.21 14.09 -9.88
CA LEU A 496 9.06 13.15 -9.15
C LEU A 496 8.28 11.84 -8.89
N PRO A 497 8.82 10.68 -9.24
CA PRO A 497 8.16 9.40 -9.01
C PRO A 497 7.86 9.16 -7.53
N TRP A 498 6.76 8.48 -7.24
CA TRP A 498 6.39 8.08 -5.90
C TRP A 498 7.27 6.93 -5.43
N SER A 499 7.95 7.11 -4.29
CA SER A 499 8.79 6.08 -3.71
C SER A 499 7.96 4.94 -3.08
N ALA A 500 8.58 3.77 -2.91
CA ALA A 500 7.92 2.63 -2.26
C ALA A 500 7.44 2.95 -0.83
N SER A 501 8.18 3.78 -0.09
CA SER A 501 7.80 4.24 1.25
C SER A 501 6.60 5.18 1.23
N GLU A 502 6.50 6.06 0.24
CA GLU A 502 5.35 6.95 0.07
C GLU A 502 4.09 6.18 -0.36
N LEU A 503 4.23 5.18 -1.23
CA LEU A 503 3.13 4.29 -1.58
C LEU A 503 2.63 3.49 -0.37
N ALA A 504 3.54 2.99 0.46
CA ALA A 504 3.20 2.29 1.70
C ALA A 504 2.49 3.23 2.70
N LEU A 505 2.99 4.47 2.83
CA LEU A 505 2.38 5.50 3.66
C LEU A 505 0.96 5.84 3.19
N ALA A 506 0.76 6.05 1.90
CA ALA A 506 -0.55 6.36 1.33
C ALA A 506 -1.56 5.22 1.56
N ARG A 507 -1.13 3.95 1.39
CA ARG A 507 -1.96 2.79 1.70
C ARG A 507 -2.37 2.75 3.16
N ALA A 508 -1.42 2.94 4.07
CA ALA A 508 -1.68 2.95 5.50
C ALA A 508 -2.61 4.09 5.89
N PHE A 509 -2.41 5.27 5.29
CA PHE A 509 -3.27 6.43 5.47
C PHE A 509 -4.72 6.16 5.03
N GLY A 510 -4.88 5.56 3.84
CA GLY A 510 -6.19 5.18 3.31
C GLY A 510 -6.88 4.15 4.19
N ALA A 511 -6.18 3.11 4.63
CA ALA A 511 -6.72 2.08 5.52
C ALA A 511 -7.23 2.69 6.84
N SER A 512 -6.43 3.54 7.49
CA SER A 512 -6.83 4.25 8.71
C SER A 512 -8.05 5.14 8.51
N LEU A 513 -8.14 5.84 7.37
CA LEU A 513 -9.31 6.65 7.06
C LEU A 513 -10.57 5.79 6.87
N VAL A 514 -10.46 4.65 6.18
CA VAL A 514 -11.56 3.71 6.02
C VAL A 514 -12.04 3.23 7.39
N ASP A 515 -11.14 2.84 8.29
CA ASP A 515 -11.49 2.40 9.64
C ASP A 515 -12.22 3.50 10.42
N ILE A 516 -11.73 4.74 10.34
CA ILE A 516 -12.37 5.90 10.98
C ILE A 516 -13.77 6.15 10.37
N ILE A 517 -13.91 6.11 9.05
CA ILE A 517 -15.19 6.29 8.36
C ILE A 517 -16.19 5.21 8.81
N VAL A 518 -15.76 3.96 8.89
CA VAL A 518 -16.60 2.84 9.34
C VAL A 518 -17.03 3.05 10.80
N GLN A 519 -16.11 3.44 11.69
CA GLN A 519 -16.44 3.72 13.10
C GLN A 519 -17.43 4.87 13.24
N ILE A 520 -17.22 5.97 12.51
CA ILE A 520 -18.12 7.13 12.52
C ILE A 520 -19.52 6.73 12.04
N ASN A 521 -19.60 5.98 10.93
CA ASN A 521 -20.87 5.53 10.38
C ASN A 521 -21.59 4.56 11.34
N ALA A 522 -20.86 3.68 12.02
CA ALA A 522 -21.42 2.80 13.05
C ALA A 522 -22.01 3.60 14.22
N VAL A 523 -21.28 4.60 14.71
CA VAL A 523 -21.76 5.48 15.79
C VAL A 523 -23.00 6.29 15.34
N ARG A 524 -22.96 6.84 14.11
CA ARG A 524 -24.13 7.55 13.55
C ARG A 524 -25.35 6.65 13.44
N LEU A 525 -25.18 5.40 13.01
CA LEU A 525 -26.26 4.42 12.92
C LEU A 525 -26.83 4.11 14.31
N LEU A 526 -26.00 3.86 15.30
CA LEU A 526 -26.41 3.61 16.68
C LEU A 526 -27.19 4.80 17.29
N ILE A 527 -26.72 6.03 17.04
CA ILE A 527 -27.41 7.24 17.48
C ILE A 527 -28.78 7.34 16.80
N ALA A 528 -28.83 7.10 15.48
CA ALA A 528 -30.09 7.12 14.73
C ALA A 528 -31.06 6.06 15.22
N GLU A 529 -30.61 4.82 15.46
CA GLU A 529 -31.42 3.75 16.02
C GLU A 529 -31.92 4.10 17.43
N HIS A 530 -31.06 4.65 18.28
CA HIS A 530 -31.45 5.07 19.62
C HIS A 530 -32.49 6.20 19.59
N GLN A 531 -32.29 7.20 18.71
CA GLN A 531 -33.24 8.29 18.52
C GLN A 531 -34.63 7.79 18.01
N LEU A 532 -34.59 6.86 17.01
CA LEU A 532 -35.79 6.23 16.51
C LEU A 532 -36.51 5.43 17.60
N ALA A 533 -35.78 4.68 18.41
CA ALA A 533 -36.33 3.93 19.54
C ALA A 533 -36.98 4.88 20.60
N GLN A 534 -36.30 6.01 20.86
CA GLN A 534 -36.77 7.03 21.78
C GLN A 534 -38.04 7.74 21.29
N ILE A 535 -38.06 8.13 19.99
CA ILE A 535 -39.21 8.71 19.31
C ILE A 535 -40.37 7.70 19.34
N ARG A 536 -40.12 6.43 19.02
CA ARG A 536 -41.10 5.38 19.03
C ARG A 536 -41.66 5.19 20.46
N SER A 537 -40.82 5.15 21.50
CA SER A 537 -41.24 5.04 22.89
C SER A 537 -42.09 6.24 23.31
N THR A 538 -41.71 7.45 22.92
CA THR A 538 -42.46 8.68 23.22
C THR A 538 -43.83 8.70 22.54
N VAL A 539 -43.87 8.28 21.27
CA VAL A 539 -45.17 8.21 20.51
C VAL A 539 -46.02 7.07 21.04
N CYS A 540 -45.45 5.92 21.41
CA CYS A 540 -46.18 4.82 22.04
C CYS A 540 -46.82 5.21 23.37
N SER A 541 -46.10 5.99 24.18
CA SER A 541 -46.58 6.42 25.53
C SER A 541 -47.36 7.73 25.51
N ALA A 542 -47.52 8.37 24.35
CA ALA A 542 -48.33 9.57 24.23
C ALA A 542 -49.81 9.25 24.52
N ASN A 543 -50.47 10.11 25.31
CA ASN A 543 -51.89 9.98 25.63
C ASN A 543 -52.79 10.34 24.42
N GLU A 544 -52.26 10.92 23.38
CA GLU A 544 -52.99 11.25 22.16
C GLU A 544 -53.02 10.04 21.23
N PRO A 545 -54.19 9.59 20.76
CA PRO A 545 -54.33 8.51 19.82
C PRO A 545 -53.70 8.88 18.45
N VAL A 546 -52.71 8.09 17.99
CA VAL A 546 -51.97 8.34 16.74
C VAL A 546 -51.96 7.10 15.88
N VAL A 547 -52.16 7.31 14.56
CA VAL A 547 -52.01 6.29 13.51
C VAL A 547 -51.11 6.84 12.41
N ILE A 548 -50.16 6.03 11.94
CA ILE A 548 -49.33 6.29 10.78
C ILE A 548 -49.68 5.28 9.72
N ALA A 549 -49.97 5.76 8.50
CA ALA A 549 -50.27 4.93 7.34
C ALA A 549 -49.28 5.18 6.21
N ASP A 550 -49.10 4.21 5.29
CA ASP A 550 -48.31 4.39 4.07
C ASP A 550 -49.09 5.22 3.02
N ALA A 551 -48.47 5.45 1.87
CA ALA A 551 -49.08 6.21 0.75
C ALA A 551 -50.35 5.57 0.18
N SER A 552 -50.56 4.26 0.41
CA SER A 552 -51.76 3.54 -0.03
C SER A 552 -52.90 3.60 1.03
N GLY A 553 -52.64 4.17 2.20
CA GLY A 553 -53.54 4.21 3.33
C GLY A 553 -53.51 3.00 4.22
N GLN A 554 -52.53 2.11 4.09
CA GLN A 554 -52.31 0.98 4.99
C GLN A 554 -51.68 1.44 6.30
N PRO A 555 -52.28 1.11 7.45
CA PRO A 555 -51.69 1.44 8.76
C PRO A 555 -50.34 0.72 8.99
N LEU A 556 -49.29 1.50 9.20
CA LEU A 556 -47.96 1.01 9.54
C LEU A 556 -47.75 0.95 11.06
N PHE A 557 -48.38 1.85 11.79
CA PHE A 557 -48.21 2.00 13.23
C PHE A 557 -49.46 2.63 13.86
N ALA A 558 -49.83 2.17 15.06
CA ALA A 558 -50.82 2.79 15.93
C ALA A 558 -50.31 2.72 17.39
N ASN A 559 -50.50 3.78 18.17
CA ASN A 559 -50.06 3.79 19.57
C ASN A 559 -51.12 3.18 20.50
N ASP A 560 -50.75 2.95 21.76
CA ASP A 560 -51.61 2.34 22.78
C ASP A 560 -52.86 3.19 23.06
N ALA A 561 -52.78 4.51 22.98
CA ALA A 561 -53.89 5.41 23.13
C ALA A 561 -54.93 5.22 22.01
N PHE A 562 -54.49 4.98 20.78
CA PHE A 562 -55.39 4.67 19.66
C PHE A 562 -56.03 3.31 19.81
N HIS A 563 -55.27 2.29 20.26
CA HIS A 563 -55.82 0.96 20.55
C HIS A 563 -56.91 1.02 21.61
N ALA A 564 -56.69 1.80 22.69
CA ALA A 564 -57.68 2.03 23.71
C ALA A 564 -58.92 2.76 23.19
N LEU A 565 -58.73 3.81 22.35
CA LEU A 565 -59.82 4.57 21.71
C LEU A 565 -60.67 3.70 20.77
N ALA A 566 -60.00 2.84 20.00
CA ALA A 566 -60.67 1.95 19.04
C ALA A 566 -61.23 0.66 19.67
N GLY A 567 -61.11 0.47 21.01
CA GLY A 567 -61.57 -0.72 21.71
C GLY A 567 -60.77 -2.00 21.36
N MET A 568 -59.57 -1.87 20.88
CA MET A 568 -58.69 -2.97 20.45
C MET A 568 -57.82 -3.44 21.62
N PRO A 569 -57.48 -4.75 21.71
CA PRO A 569 -56.61 -5.23 22.78
C PRO A 569 -55.19 -4.58 22.62
N ALA A 570 -54.68 -4.03 23.72
CA ALA A 570 -53.30 -3.55 23.79
C ALA A 570 -52.34 -4.72 23.57
N GLY A 571 -51.62 -4.74 22.47
CA GLY A 571 -50.75 -5.84 22.10
C GLY A 571 -49.68 -5.42 21.15
N GLY A 572 -48.51 -5.15 21.69
CA GLY A 572 -47.21 -5.31 21.06
C GLY A 572 -47.04 -4.93 19.61
N GLY A 573 -46.92 -3.64 19.30
CA GLY A 573 -46.07 -3.18 18.19
C GLY A 573 -46.43 -3.57 16.75
N ARG A 574 -47.49 -4.28 16.50
CA ARG A 574 -47.98 -4.61 15.17
C ARG A 574 -49.29 -3.87 14.98
N ALA A 575 -49.33 -2.99 13.97
CA ALA A 575 -50.58 -2.38 13.56
C ALA A 575 -51.64 -3.48 13.41
N PRO A 576 -52.92 -3.25 13.86
CA PRO A 576 -53.96 -4.21 13.61
C PRO A 576 -54.01 -4.55 12.13
N MET A 577 -54.34 -5.80 11.78
CA MET A 577 -54.57 -6.24 10.42
C MET A 577 -55.82 -5.55 9.88
N LEU A 578 -55.77 -4.25 9.72
CA LEU A 578 -56.76 -3.46 9.02
C LEU A 578 -56.33 -3.41 7.58
N ALA A 579 -57.15 -3.96 6.72
CA ALA A 579 -56.85 -4.04 5.31
C ALA A 579 -56.65 -2.64 4.66
N ASP A 580 -57.18 -1.61 5.34
CA ASP A 580 -57.13 -0.23 4.90
C ASP A 580 -57.50 0.74 6.03
N LEU A 581 -56.83 1.91 6.11
CA LEU A 581 -57.13 2.96 7.05
C LEU A 581 -58.62 3.41 6.95
N THR A 582 -59.18 3.39 5.74
CA THR A 582 -60.59 3.71 5.46
C THR A 582 -61.55 2.80 6.18
N GLY A 583 -61.18 1.53 6.42
CA GLY A 583 -62.01 0.55 7.12
C GLY A 583 -62.20 0.82 8.63
N LEU A 584 -61.42 1.73 9.21
CA LEU A 584 -61.57 2.16 10.61
C LEU A 584 -62.82 3.06 10.81
N PHE A 585 -63.41 3.59 9.76
CA PHE A 585 -64.44 4.60 9.87
C PHE A 585 -65.77 4.08 9.36
N THR A 586 -66.87 4.66 9.85
CA THR A 586 -68.25 4.31 9.42
C THR A 586 -68.52 4.75 7.99
N GLU A 587 -67.79 5.72 7.46
CA GLU A 587 -67.90 6.24 6.11
C GLU A 587 -66.60 6.06 5.31
N PRO A 588 -66.24 4.86 4.88
CA PRO A 588 -64.96 4.61 4.17
C PRO A 588 -64.77 5.41 2.90
N ALA A 589 -65.84 5.66 2.16
CA ALA A 589 -65.80 6.41 0.91
C ALA A 589 -65.45 7.90 1.10
N LEU A 590 -65.85 8.50 2.21
CA LEU A 590 -65.53 9.87 2.59
C LEU A 590 -64.04 9.95 2.96
N VAL A 591 -63.55 9.02 3.77
CA VAL A 591 -62.16 8.97 4.20
C VAL A 591 -61.21 8.71 3.01
N GLY A 592 -61.60 7.83 2.07
CA GLY A 592 -60.83 7.62 0.85
C GLY A 592 -60.73 8.89 0.01
N LYS A 593 -61.78 9.71 -0.10
CA LYS A 593 -61.74 11.02 -0.75
C LYS A 593 -60.84 12.00 -0.04
N VAL A 594 -60.85 12.02 1.29
CA VAL A 594 -60.00 12.86 2.16
C VAL A 594 -58.54 12.50 1.94
N LEU A 595 -58.20 11.21 1.99
CA LEU A 595 -56.81 10.74 1.78
C LEU A 595 -56.33 11.04 0.35
N ALA A 596 -57.18 10.87 -0.66
CA ALA A 596 -56.86 11.22 -2.02
C ALA A 596 -56.60 12.73 -2.19
N ALA A 597 -57.46 13.58 -1.59
CA ALA A 597 -57.28 15.03 -1.60
C ALA A 597 -56.00 15.45 -0.85
N LEU A 598 -55.72 14.85 0.29
CA LEU A 598 -54.48 15.05 1.06
C LEU A 598 -53.25 14.73 0.20
N GLY A 599 -53.28 13.61 -0.54
CA GLY A 599 -52.19 13.20 -1.45
C GLY A 599 -51.98 14.17 -2.61
N GLN A 600 -53.07 14.77 -3.15
CA GLN A 600 -53.03 15.71 -4.27
C GLN A 600 -52.66 17.13 -3.82
N ASP A 601 -53.36 17.65 -2.83
CA ASP A 601 -53.25 19.05 -2.39
C ASP A 601 -52.10 19.29 -1.41
N ARG A 602 -51.59 18.23 -0.81
CA ARG A 602 -50.47 18.22 0.19
C ARG A 602 -50.72 19.17 1.37
N SER A 603 -51.97 19.50 1.63
CA SER A 603 -52.36 20.35 2.76
C SER A 603 -52.96 19.54 3.92
N PRO A 604 -52.67 19.95 5.16
CA PRO A 604 -53.25 19.25 6.30
C PRO A 604 -54.77 19.30 6.27
N TRP A 605 -55.41 18.18 6.61
CA TRP A 605 -56.85 18.10 6.71
C TRP A 605 -57.28 18.01 8.18
N ARG A 606 -58.36 18.65 8.54
CA ARG A 606 -59.01 18.55 9.86
C ARG A 606 -60.53 18.41 9.66
N GLY A 607 -61.11 17.47 10.37
CA GLY A 607 -62.54 17.26 10.34
C GLY A 607 -63.02 16.27 11.40
N GLU A 608 -64.31 16.17 11.52
CA GLU A 608 -64.95 15.18 12.38
C GLU A 608 -65.34 13.95 11.59
N LEU A 609 -64.99 12.77 12.09
CA LEU A 609 -65.30 11.46 11.52
C LEU A 609 -65.82 10.56 12.61
N ALA A 610 -66.43 9.42 12.23
CA ALA A 610 -66.87 8.43 13.20
C ALA A 610 -66.10 7.12 13.04
N LEU A 611 -65.40 6.70 14.04
CA LEU A 611 -64.73 5.40 14.10
C LEU A 611 -65.77 4.28 14.26
N ALA A 612 -65.62 3.23 13.48
CA ALA A 612 -66.43 2.03 13.60
C ALA A 612 -65.83 1.13 14.73
N LEU A 613 -66.63 0.90 15.75
CA LEU A 613 -66.26 0.01 16.85
C LEU A 613 -66.98 -1.36 16.71
N ASP A 614 -66.39 -2.39 17.34
CA ASP A 614 -66.99 -3.72 17.36
C ASP A 614 -68.42 -3.68 17.93
N GLY A 615 -69.31 -4.44 17.31
CA GLY A 615 -70.74 -4.49 17.70
C GLY A 615 -71.60 -3.39 17.08
N GLY A 616 -71.14 -2.71 16.00
CA GLY A 616 -71.95 -1.72 15.24
C GLY A 616 -72.08 -0.37 15.95
N ARG A 617 -71.29 -0.09 16.96
CA ARG A 617 -71.22 1.22 17.61
C ARG A 617 -70.28 2.15 16.83
N SER A 618 -70.55 3.43 16.90
CA SER A 618 -69.70 4.47 16.31
C SER A 618 -69.21 5.40 17.37
N LEU A 619 -67.94 5.83 17.26
CA LEU A 619 -67.31 6.79 18.14
C LEU A 619 -66.99 8.07 17.36
N PRO A 620 -67.59 9.22 17.70
CA PRO A 620 -67.28 10.47 17.05
C PRO A 620 -65.88 10.95 17.45
N VAL A 621 -65.03 11.20 16.47
CA VAL A 621 -63.65 11.66 16.68
C VAL A 621 -63.33 12.86 15.82
N ALA A 622 -62.64 13.84 16.33
CA ALA A 622 -61.95 14.84 15.51
C ALA A 622 -60.62 14.23 15.05
N VAL A 623 -60.38 14.31 13.74
CA VAL A 623 -59.20 13.79 13.11
C VAL A 623 -58.42 14.93 12.49
N ARG A 624 -57.12 14.97 12.80
CA ARG A 624 -56.12 15.79 12.12
C ARG A 624 -55.23 14.86 11.32
N ALA A 625 -55.20 15.05 10.00
CA ALA A 625 -54.38 14.28 9.07
C ALA A 625 -53.33 15.18 8.40
N GLU A 626 -52.09 14.72 8.40
CA GLU A 626 -50.96 15.39 7.76
C GLU A 626 -50.28 14.44 6.76
N VAL A 627 -49.76 15.00 5.66
CA VAL A 627 -49.08 14.25 4.62
C VAL A 627 -47.58 14.28 4.90
N VAL A 628 -46.92 13.12 4.88
CA VAL A 628 -45.49 12.96 4.95
C VAL A 628 -44.99 12.81 3.51
N THR A 629 -44.09 13.71 3.06
CA THR A 629 -43.55 13.71 1.68
C THR A 629 -42.05 13.44 1.69
N ALA A 630 -41.57 12.75 0.64
CA ALA A 630 -40.13 12.60 0.33
C ALA A 630 -39.54 13.88 -0.25
N ARG A 631 -38.22 13.93 -0.43
CA ARG A 631 -37.46 15.07 -0.98
C ARG A 631 -37.88 15.41 -2.42
N ASP A 632 -38.23 14.39 -3.20
CA ASP A 632 -38.72 14.53 -4.58
C ASP A 632 -40.18 14.98 -4.67
N GLY A 633 -40.82 15.16 -3.51
CA GLY A 633 -42.23 15.53 -3.40
C GLY A 633 -43.20 14.37 -3.51
N SER A 634 -42.76 13.12 -3.62
CA SER A 634 -43.63 11.95 -3.55
C SER A 634 -44.23 11.79 -2.16
N VAL A 635 -45.47 11.32 -2.05
CA VAL A 635 -46.14 11.04 -0.77
C VAL A 635 -45.61 9.72 -0.22
N LEU A 636 -45.04 9.78 0.98
CA LEU A 636 -44.56 8.59 1.72
C LEU A 636 -45.64 7.95 2.60
N GLY A 637 -46.58 8.77 3.09
CA GLY A 637 -47.67 8.30 3.93
C GLY A 637 -48.42 9.40 4.63
N PHE A 638 -49.24 9.02 5.58
CA PHE A 638 -50.15 9.88 6.34
C PHE A 638 -49.90 9.72 7.84
N PHE A 639 -50.01 10.85 8.54
CA PHE A 639 -49.93 10.92 10.00
C PHE A 639 -51.27 11.43 10.52
N LEU A 640 -51.95 10.65 11.39
CA LEU A 640 -53.29 10.97 11.88
C LEU A 640 -53.29 11.02 13.39
N ILE A 641 -53.90 12.08 13.92
CA ILE A 641 -54.19 12.26 15.36
C ILE A 641 -55.68 12.27 15.56
N PHE A 642 -56.12 11.60 16.63
CA PHE A 642 -57.53 11.48 16.93
C PHE A 642 -57.85 12.10 18.29
N VAL A 643 -58.99 12.72 18.41
CA VAL A 643 -59.51 13.25 19.66
C VAL A 643 -60.95 12.75 19.82
N ASP A 644 -61.23 12.08 20.95
CA ASP A 644 -62.59 11.62 21.28
C ASP A 644 -63.52 12.83 21.54
N LEU A 645 -64.59 12.89 20.80
CA LEU A 645 -65.60 13.96 20.95
C LEU A 645 -66.79 13.55 21.80
N THR A 646 -66.84 12.35 22.36
CA THR A 646 -68.00 11.80 23.08
C THR A 646 -68.43 12.69 24.21
N ASP A 647 -67.50 13.15 25.02
CA ASP A 647 -67.82 14.01 26.18
C ASP A 647 -68.20 15.44 25.73
N ASN A 648 -67.56 15.94 24.64
CA ASN A 648 -67.94 17.24 24.06
C ASN A 648 -69.35 17.22 23.43
N GLN A 649 -69.72 16.12 22.75
CA GLN A 649 -71.06 15.97 22.20
C GLN A 649 -72.09 15.83 23.28
N ARG A 650 -71.82 15.01 24.30
CA ARG A 650 -72.71 14.89 25.52
C ARG A 650 -72.85 16.23 26.23
N ALA A 651 -71.81 17.00 26.38
CA ALA A 651 -71.83 18.35 26.95
C ALA A 651 -72.66 19.32 26.08
N ALA A 652 -72.50 19.22 24.75
CA ALA A 652 -73.24 20.06 23.78
C ALA A 652 -74.75 19.65 23.76
N GLU A 653 -75.05 18.35 23.86
CA GLU A 653 -76.41 17.86 23.96
C GLU A 653 -77.08 18.25 25.31
N ALA A 654 -76.34 18.10 26.40
CA ALA A 654 -76.78 18.55 27.71
C ALA A 654 -77.02 20.07 27.76
N ARG A 655 -76.13 20.83 27.08
CA ARG A 655 -76.29 22.29 26.92
C ARG A 655 -77.49 22.65 26.03
N ARG A 656 -77.72 21.95 24.93
CA ARG A 656 -78.89 22.14 24.05
C ARG A 656 -80.21 21.76 24.81
N HIS A 657 -80.19 20.66 25.59
CA HIS A 657 -81.28 20.28 26.48
C HIS A 657 -81.55 21.34 27.53
N LEU A 658 -80.48 21.91 28.12
CA LEU A 658 -80.57 22.98 29.09
C LEU A 658 -81.06 24.30 28.43
N GLU A 659 -80.62 24.63 27.27
CA GLU A 659 -81.05 25.78 26.47
C GLU A 659 -82.51 25.62 26.01
N GLN A 660 -82.90 24.42 25.61
CA GLN A 660 -84.35 24.09 25.32
C GLN A 660 -85.23 24.13 26.57
N SER A 661 -84.71 23.65 27.66
CA SER A 661 -85.47 23.71 28.96
C SER A 661 -85.52 25.15 29.51
N LEU A 662 -84.47 25.95 29.33
CA LEU A 662 -84.41 27.37 29.63
C LEU A 662 -85.28 28.23 28.72
N SER A 663 -85.39 27.86 27.43
CA SER A 663 -86.33 28.56 26.51
C SER A 663 -87.78 28.27 26.74
N GLN A 664 -88.09 27.14 27.38
CA GLN A 664 -89.47 26.81 27.83
C GLN A 664 -89.83 27.47 29.16
N VAL A 665 -88.88 27.94 29.96
CA VAL A 665 -89.05 28.63 31.22
C VAL A 665 -88.89 30.17 31.12
N GLY A 666 -88.37 30.67 29.96
CA GLY A 666 -87.92 32.03 29.77
C GLY A 666 -88.89 32.97 29.03
N GLU A 667 -90.22 32.84 29.23
CA GLU A 667 -91.14 33.93 28.82
C GLU A 667 -91.38 34.98 29.90
N ASP A 668 -90.66 34.97 31.00
CA ASP A 668 -90.76 36.06 31.97
C ASP A 668 -89.42 36.34 32.66
N LEU A 669 -88.61 37.31 32.13
CA LEU A 669 -87.79 38.28 32.88
C LEU A 669 -86.85 39.10 32.02
N PRO A 670 -86.56 40.37 32.41
CA PRO A 670 -86.01 41.39 31.48
C PRO A 670 -84.48 41.40 31.44
N ALA A 671 -84.03 41.95 30.33
CA ALA A 671 -82.64 42.16 29.93
C ALA A 671 -81.78 42.90 30.95
N GLN A 672 -80.68 42.29 31.35
CA GLN A 672 -79.37 42.91 31.65
C GLN A 672 -78.40 41.81 32.10
N ASP A 673 -77.34 41.76 31.36
CA ASP A 673 -75.96 41.22 31.52
C ASP A 673 -75.60 40.16 30.46
N ARG A 674 -74.92 40.64 29.45
CA ARG A 674 -74.17 39.81 28.55
C ARG A 674 -72.76 39.64 29.06
N PRO A 675 -72.20 38.45 29.19
CA PRO A 675 -70.77 38.28 29.30
C PRO A 675 -70.09 38.15 27.97
N VAL A 676 -68.93 38.68 27.93
CA VAL A 676 -68.02 38.85 26.79
C VAL A 676 -67.48 37.53 26.27
N HIS A 677 -67.61 37.26 24.99
CA HIS A 677 -66.94 36.18 24.31
C HIS A 677 -65.43 36.43 24.21
N THR A 678 -64.62 35.59 24.87
CA THR A 678 -63.19 35.54 24.59
C THR A 678 -62.95 34.45 23.51
N ARG A 679 -62.54 34.90 22.32
CA ARG A 679 -62.05 34.03 21.26
C ARG A 679 -60.70 33.46 21.69
N ILE A 680 -60.63 32.13 21.82
CA ILE A 680 -59.33 31.44 21.84
C ILE A 680 -59.02 31.10 20.38
N GLY A 681 -58.08 31.84 19.83
CA GLY A 681 -57.61 31.64 18.47
C GLY A 681 -56.57 30.54 18.39
N ASP A 682 -56.65 29.81 17.32
CA ASP A 682 -55.66 28.93 16.70
C ASP A 682 -54.21 29.15 17.10
N ARG A 683 -53.67 28.19 17.78
CA ARG A 683 -52.23 27.84 17.79
C ARG A 683 -52.09 26.45 18.36
N SER A 684 -51.96 25.47 17.48
CA SER A 684 -51.40 24.20 17.91
C SER A 684 -50.49 23.66 16.81
N ASP A 685 -49.28 24.09 16.94
CA ASP A 685 -48.14 23.35 16.41
C ASP A 685 -47.76 22.35 17.48
N VAL A 686 -48.01 21.04 17.28
CA VAL A 686 -47.73 19.99 18.27
C VAL A 686 -46.24 20.02 18.68
N MET A 687 -45.38 20.38 17.73
CA MET A 687 -43.93 20.58 17.99
C MET A 687 -43.69 21.91 18.71
N GLY A 688 -44.49 22.92 18.40
CA GLY A 688 -44.50 24.20 19.13
C GLY A 688 -45.03 24.05 20.55
N ALA A 689 -46.03 23.18 20.77
CA ALA A 689 -46.55 22.87 22.11
C ALA A 689 -45.55 22.02 22.94
N ILE A 690 -44.83 21.09 22.33
CA ILE A 690 -43.76 20.32 22.99
C ILE A 690 -42.60 21.25 23.36
N LEU A 691 -42.21 22.15 22.46
CA LEU A 691 -41.15 23.15 22.72
C LEU A 691 -41.63 24.19 23.75
N ALA A 692 -42.87 24.62 23.70
CA ALA A 692 -43.44 25.56 24.67
C ALA A 692 -43.59 24.92 26.06
N ASN A 693 -44.05 23.64 26.14
CA ASN A 693 -44.10 22.91 27.38
C ASN A 693 -42.73 22.58 27.96
N ALA A 694 -41.75 22.24 27.13
CA ALA A 694 -40.37 22.06 27.57
C ALA A 694 -39.73 23.37 28.05
N SER A 695 -40.03 24.50 27.37
CA SER A 695 -39.57 25.83 27.81
C SER A 695 -40.28 26.33 29.06
N LEU A 696 -41.57 26.05 29.23
CA LEU A 696 -42.32 26.34 30.47
C LEU A 696 -41.84 25.49 31.63
N ALA A 697 -41.57 24.20 31.40
CA ALA A 697 -40.95 23.31 32.42
C ALA A 697 -39.54 23.76 32.79
N ALA A 698 -38.79 24.32 31.82
CA ALA A 698 -37.47 24.91 32.06
C ALA A 698 -37.52 26.20 32.85
N MET A 699 -38.55 27.04 32.65
CA MET A 699 -38.78 28.28 33.42
C MET A 699 -39.26 27.99 34.82
N ASP A 700 -40.18 26.99 35.04
CA ASP A 700 -40.67 26.56 36.37
C ASP A 700 -39.51 25.94 37.20
N ILE A 701 -38.57 25.27 36.58
CA ILE A 701 -37.41 24.70 37.27
C ILE A 701 -36.37 25.80 37.56
N ALA A 702 -36.25 26.84 36.74
CA ALA A 702 -35.35 27.96 36.95
C ALA A 702 -35.81 28.91 38.08
N ASP A 703 -37.14 29.05 38.29
CA ASP A 703 -37.71 29.86 39.36
C ASP A 703 -37.77 29.13 40.72
N GLY A 704 -37.64 27.80 40.75
CA GLY A 704 -37.62 26.94 41.94
C GLY A 704 -36.21 26.55 42.41
N GLY A 705 -35.33 27.51 42.63
CA GLY A 705 -33.93 27.40 43.06
C GLY A 705 -33.55 26.10 43.78
N SER A 706 -32.85 25.19 43.11
CA SER A 706 -31.72 24.40 43.61
C SER A 706 -31.40 23.22 42.70
N ALA A 707 -30.50 23.38 41.75
CA ALA A 707 -29.44 22.44 41.41
C ALA A 707 -28.67 22.96 40.15
N PRO A 708 -27.39 23.23 40.24
CA PRO A 708 -26.57 23.71 39.10
C PRO A 708 -26.38 22.68 37.98
N THR A 709 -26.97 21.50 38.12
CA THR A 709 -26.85 20.40 37.14
C THR A 709 -28.04 20.28 36.18
N VAL A 710 -29.16 20.95 36.42
CA VAL A 710 -30.40 20.81 35.63
C VAL A 710 -30.44 21.77 34.46
N ALA A 711 -29.91 23.01 34.61
CA ALA A 711 -29.87 23.99 33.54
C ALA A 711 -29.03 23.56 32.34
N PRO A 712 -27.83 22.92 32.49
CA PRO A 712 -27.09 22.35 31.36
C PRO A 712 -27.81 21.21 30.66
N LEU A 713 -28.49 20.35 31.42
CA LEU A 713 -29.26 19.22 30.85
C LEU A 713 -30.48 19.68 30.04
N LEU A 714 -31.13 20.77 30.45
CA LEU A 714 -32.26 21.38 29.72
C LEU A 714 -31.79 22.12 28.48
N GLN A 715 -30.65 22.81 28.55
CA GLN A 715 -30.00 23.39 27.35
C GLN A 715 -29.55 22.31 26.38
N GLU A 716 -29.06 21.19 26.85
CA GLU A 716 -28.67 20.04 26.03
C GLU A 716 -29.90 19.34 25.45
N LEU A 717 -31.00 19.25 26.17
CA LEU A 717 -32.30 18.77 25.69
C LEU A 717 -32.86 19.68 24.59
N GLU A 718 -32.81 20.99 24.79
CA GLU A 718 -33.23 21.98 23.79
C GLU A 718 -32.35 21.94 22.53
N ALA A 719 -31.04 21.87 22.72
CA ALA A 719 -30.08 21.69 21.64
C ALA A 719 -30.23 20.34 20.91
N SER A 720 -30.55 19.29 21.67
CA SER A 720 -30.86 17.95 21.15
C SER A 720 -32.17 17.94 20.36
N THR A 721 -33.22 18.60 20.88
CA THR A 721 -34.52 18.73 20.20
C THR A 721 -34.40 19.56 18.91
N ARG A 722 -33.61 20.65 18.89
CA ARG A 722 -33.29 21.41 17.68
C ARG A 722 -32.46 20.59 16.70
N ARG A 723 -31.51 19.79 17.19
CA ARG A 723 -30.74 18.85 16.35
C ARG A 723 -31.61 17.74 15.80
N ALA A 724 -32.53 17.18 16.62
CA ALA A 724 -33.50 16.17 16.18
C ALA A 724 -34.44 16.73 15.10
N THR A 725 -34.90 17.99 15.23
CA THR A 725 -35.73 18.66 14.23
C THR A 725 -34.94 18.95 12.95
N ALA A 726 -33.66 19.34 13.07
CA ALA A 726 -32.75 19.51 11.93
C ALA A 726 -32.34 18.18 11.30
N LEU A 727 -32.23 17.08 12.09
CA LEU A 727 -31.98 15.72 11.59
C LEU A 727 -33.23 15.12 10.95
N TYR A 728 -34.42 15.36 11.52
CA TYR A 728 -35.68 14.99 10.91
C TYR A 728 -35.91 15.71 9.59
N GLY A 729 -35.53 16.99 9.53
CA GLY A 729 -35.46 17.75 8.27
C GLY A 729 -34.47 17.13 7.28
N ARG A 730 -33.34 16.57 7.76
CA ARG A 730 -32.34 15.88 6.93
C ARG A 730 -32.67 14.40 6.67
N MET A 731 -33.33 13.69 7.59
CA MET A 731 -33.82 12.32 7.34
C MET A 731 -34.94 12.31 6.30
N ARG A 732 -35.72 13.36 6.18
CA ARG A 732 -36.57 13.61 5.00
C ARG A 732 -35.76 13.61 3.69
N LEU A 733 -34.46 13.79 3.79
CA LEU A 733 -33.49 13.87 2.71
C LEU A 733 -32.81 12.51 2.37
N PHE A 734 -32.94 11.47 3.19
CA PHE A 734 -32.26 10.16 3.02
C PHE A 734 -33.23 9.02 2.71
N GLY A 735 -34.49 9.29 2.51
CA GLY A 735 -35.52 8.31 2.15
C GLY A 735 -35.77 8.24 0.64
N SER A 736 -34.73 8.42 -0.17
CA SER A 736 -34.81 8.18 -1.62
C SER A 736 -33.71 7.24 -2.07
#